data_a5cbad08acc16819ffbb4895fcea2b9d
#
_entry.id   a5cbad08acc16819ffbb4895fcea2b9d
#
_cell.length_a   1.000
_cell.length_b   1.000
_cell.length_c   1.000
_cell.angle_alpha   90.00
_cell.angle_beta   90.00
_cell.angle_gamma   90.00
#
_symmetry.space_group_name_H-M   'P 1'
#
loop_
_entity.id
_entity.type
_entity.pdbx_description
1 polymer ?
#
loop_
_entity_poly.entity_id
_entity_poly.type
_entity_poly.pdbx_seq_one_letter_code
_entity_poly.pdbx_strand_id
1 'polypeptide(L)'
;GGDLDGGNLGLESDGDLKYNPSTGTLSATNISVSGTFSTVNSVTMNANNAVVFEGSTADAHETTLSSIDATGDRTINLPNVSGTLPVLAAASATQISSTPEELNILDGATVVVGEINALDLGSTAVGTAIASKAVILDSNKDYTGIRNLTITGELDGATLDISGDADIDGTTNLDVVDIDGAVDMATTLAVAGNVDFNGDLDVDGTTNLDVVDIDGAVDMASTLAVTGIVTLTDDLIIGDGKTIGSASDVDAMTIASNGQVTFTQTLIGTALDISGDADIDGTLETDALTINGSALNYKAFGTSSIMLGDNATGTIDAADNNTGVGVDVFAALTSGDNNVAVGKSALTANTTADYNTAIGMDALKSATTGAQNTMVGALSGDAITTGQYNVGMGIHAVGSTTTASSNTGLGYNALFANTTGADNVAVGANALDANTTGEQNVAVGKDAMSANTTGSNNVAVGELCLDVATTASSNTAVGSRAMGATTTGASNTAVGQGALEANTTASNNTGLGKQALAANTTGTENSAVGSGALRTNTTGNYNTAFGYECLRLATTAANNTAMGHYALGATTTGYRNTAIGATAGDAITTGLANTTMGFESLTTLTTGSNNVAIGEQALANSTTGGNNTAVGRKALKAVTTGTHNDAFGFECADNLTTGHSNTLIGNGITTASVSTSNANGLGVDLVCADNYTTIGQGSADIRTSHGSTSWATVSDKRVKKDIKDSTVGLAFINDLRPVTFNYKNKGDLPKNFKGYEESSTEVYKNSKSQHGFIAQEVKAAIDKHSDIKDGFSMWDDDDPSGQQRVGEAAVIPVLVKAVQELSAQVEELKAQITEEK
;
A
#
# COMPACT_ATOMS: atom_id res chain seq x y z
N GLY A 1 19.94 -38.48 48.06
CA GLY A 1 19.09 -39.24 48.94
C GLY A 1 18.41 -38.34 49.95
N GLY A 2 17.15 -38.43 50.11
CA GLY A 2 16.40 -37.78 51.17
C GLY A 2 15.04 -37.40 50.65
N ASP A 3 14.15 -38.32 50.77
CA ASP A 3 12.73 -38.27 50.65
C ASP A 3 12.09 -37.19 51.52
N LEU A 4 11.34 -36.25 50.89
CA LEU A 4 10.32 -35.50 51.60
C LEU A 4 9.20 -35.11 50.62
N ASP A 5 8.18 -35.93 50.69
CA ASP A 5 6.76 -35.63 50.49
C ASP A 5 6.27 -34.92 49.25
N GLY A 6 5.64 -35.65 48.35
CA GLY A 6 4.38 -35.26 47.71
C GLY A 6 4.51 -34.60 46.33
N GLY A 7 5.33 -35.09 45.49
CA GLY A 7 5.30 -34.70 44.09
C GLY A 7 6.35 -35.45 43.29
N ASN A 8 5.91 -36.43 42.58
CA ASN A 8 6.77 -37.34 41.86
C ASN A 8 7.55 -36.60 40.76
N LEU A 9 8.74 -36.13 41.05
CA LEU A 9 9.78 -35.78 40.08
C LEU A 9 10.85 -36.84 40.18
N GLY A 10 10.70 -37.91 39.40
CA GLY A 10 11.79 -38.85 39.21
C GLY A 10 12.95 -38.21 38.46
N LEU A 11 13.94 -37.72 39.18
CA LEU A 11 15.23 -37.35 38.61
C LEU A 11 16.09 -38.59 38.64
N GLU A 12 16.26 -39.28 37.52
CA GLU A 12 17.32 -40.27 37.38
C GLU A 12 18.64 -39.55 37.11
N SER A 13 19.61 -39.72 37.98
CA SER A 13 20.94 -39.15 37.85
C SER A 13 21.93 -40.27 37.56
N ASP A 14 22.63 -40.15 36.44
CA ASP A 14 23.75 -40.97 36.03
C ASP A 14 25.13 -40.51 36.60
N GLY A 15 25.12 -39.63 37.56
CA GLY A 15 26.34 -39.10 38.19
C GLY A 15 26.77 -37.71 37.73
N ASP A 16 26.15 -37.17 36.68
CA ASP A 16 26.51 -35.87 36.11
C ASP A 16 25.66 -34.68 36.62
N LEU A 17 24.70 -34.93 37.51
CA LEU A 17 23.85 -33.88 38.10
C LEU A 17 24.62 -33.17 39.25
N LYS A 18 24.91 -31.88 39.09
CA LYS A 18 25.59 -31.05 40.10
C LYS A 18 24.71 -29.87 40.49
N TYR A 19 24.41 -29.72 41.76
CA TYR A 19 23.75 -28.59 42.34
C TYR A 19 24.75 -27.71 43.11
N ASN A 20 24.77 -26.41 42.82
CA ASN A 20 25.55 -25.44 43.54
C ASN A 20 24.63 -24.63 44.47
N PRO A 21 24.69 -24.87 45.78
CA PRO A 21 23.81 -24.22 46.73
C PRO A 21 24.05 -22.71 46.91
N SER A 22 25.24 -22.21 46.55
CA SER A 22 25.57 -20.78 46.69
C SER A 22 25.05 -19.93 45.54
N THR A 23 24.75 -20.53 44.39
CA THR A 23 24.19 -19.85 43.20
C THR A 23 22.78 -20.32 42.91
N GLY A 24 22.27 -21.35 43.55
CA GLY A 24 20.98 -21.98 43.24
C GLY A 24 20.96 -22.72 41.91
N THR A 25 22.13 -23.02 41.32
CA THR A 25 22.24 -23.57 39.99
C THR A 25 22.31 -25.10 40.00
N LEU A 26 21.45 -25.74 39.20
CA LEU A 26 21.47 -27.16 38.89
C LEU A 26 22.10 -27.36 37.51
N SER A 27 23.17 -28.15 37.42
CA SER A 27 23.85 -28.44 36.15
C SER A 27 23.80 -29.93 35.86
N ALA A 28 23.41 -30.29 34.65
CA ALA A 28 23.44 -31.67 34.15
C ALA A 28 23.80 -31.64 32.66
N THR A 29 24.43 -32.72 32.20
CA THR A 29 24.79 -32.88 30.80
C THR A 29 23.52 -33.05 29.91
N ASN A 30 22.53 -33.75 30.44
CA ASN A 30 21.23 -33.90 29.81
C ASN A 30 20.10 -33.82 30.86
N ILE A 31 19.07 -33.09 30.63
CA ILE A 31 17.85 -33.05 31.45
C ILE A 31 16.69 -33.50 30.60
N SER A 32 16.11 -34.65 30.96
CA SER A 32 14.85 -35.13 30.34
C SER A 32 13.72 -35.03 31.36
N VAL A 33 12.63 -34.37 31.00
CA VAL A 33 11.44 -34.19 31.84
C VAL A 33 10.23 -34.75 31.14
N SER A 34 9.64 -35.77 31.72
CA SER A 34 8.40 -36.41 31.25
C SER A 34 7.16 -35.69 31.79
N GLY A 35 7.13 -34.37 31.67
CA GLY A 35 6.03 -33.54 32.16
C GLY A 35 6.16 -32.10 31.72
N THR A 36 5.24 -31.24 32.17
CA THR A 36 5.18 -29.83 31.73
C THR A 36 6.00 -28.93 32.66
N PHE A 37 6.89 -28.09 32.14
CA PHE A 37 7.46 -26.98 32.88
C PHE A 37 6.40 -25.87 33.04
N SER A 38 6.10 -25.50 34.24
CA SER A 38 5.09 -24.43 34.51
C SER A 38 5.62 -23.02 34.35
N THR A 39 6.95 -22.81 34.50
CA THR A 39 7.56 -21.49 34.25
C THR A 39 9.08 -21.62 34.07
N VAL A 40 9.61 -21.12 32.96
CA VAL A 40 11.03 -20.92 32.73
C VAL A 40 11.28 -19.44 32.47
N ASN A 41 12.00 -18.76 33.37
CA ASN A 41 12.22 -17.30 33.24
C ASN A 41 13.27 -16.94 32.17
N SER A 42 14.25 -17.80 31.98
CA SER A 42 15.20 -17.65 30.86
C SER A 42 15.97 -18.94 30.62
N VAL A 43 16.28 -19.25 29.39
CA VAL A 43 17.21 -20.29 28.96
C VAL A 43 18.36 -19.60 28.23
N THR A 44 19.58 -19.70 28.76
CA THR A 44 20.79 -19.20 28.09
C THR A 44 21.52 -20.38 27.46
N MET A 45 21.72 -20.31 26.16
CA MET A 45 22.40 -21.36 25.41
C MET A 45 23.68 -20.79 24.76
N ASN A 46 24.77 -21.59 24.79
CA ASN A 46 26.00 -21.22 24.11
C ASN A 46 25.87 -21.44 22.58
N ALA A 47 26.66 -20.68 21.81
CA ALA A 47 26.75 -20.85 20.37
C ALA A 47 27.02 -22.32 20.00
N ASN A 48 26.19 -22.93 19.19
CA ASN A 48 26.14 -24.31 18.72
C ASN A 48 25.13 -25.25 19.43
N ASN A 49 24.31 -24.78 20.35
CA ASN A 49 23.21 -25.58 20.88
C ASN A 49 21.90 -25.13 20.31
N ALA A 50 21.13 -26.06 19.80
CA ALA A 50 19.80 -25.80 19.22
C ALA A 50 18.71 -26.29 20.17
N VAL A 51 17.56 -25.61 20.19
CA VAL A 51 16.33 -26.12 20.82
C VAL A 51 15.58 -26.95 19.78
N VAL A 52 15.39 -28.22 20.05
CA VAL A 52 14.65 -29.14 19.18
C VAL A 52 13.29 -29.40 19.81
N PHE A 53 12.22 -29.22 19.02
CA PHE A 53 10.87 -29.56 19.42
C PHE A 53 10.46 -30.86 18.73
N GLU A 54 10.25 -31.93 19.49
CA GLU A 54 9.68 -33.17 18.98
C GLU A 54 8.14 -33.09 18.94
N GLY A 55 7.58 -33.57 17.86
CA GLY A 55 6.13 -33.77 17.76
C GLY A 55 5.65 -34.95 18.63
N SER A 56 4.35 -35.15 18.73
CA SER A 56 3.73 -36.19 19.54
C SER A 56 4.00 -37.65 19.08
N THR A 57 4.69 -37.85 17.96
CA THR A 57 5.14 -39.11 17.42
C THR A 57 6.60 -39.03 17.05
N ALA A 58 7.44 -39.92 17.60
CA ALA A 58 8.85 -40.03 17.26
C ALA A 58 8.98 -40.43 15.78
N ASP A 59 9.33 -39.45 14.92
CA ASP A 59 9.65 -39.67 13.53
C ASP A 59 10.92 -38.87 13.16
N ALA A 60 11.35 -38.97 11.93
CA ALA A 60 12.60 -38.31 11.49
C ALA A 60 12.47 -36.78 11.22
N HIS A 61 11.37 -36.15 11.68
CA HIS A 61 11.06 -34.76 11.38
C HIS A 61 11.00 -33.89 12.64
N GLU A 62 12.12 -33.33 13.03
CA GLU A 62 12.29 -32.50 14.21
C GLU A 62 12.38 -31.00 13.82
N THR A 63 11.76 -30.12 14.61
CA THR A 63 11.89 -28.67 14.41
C THR A 63 12.99 -28.14 15.31
N THR A 64 14.06 -27.65 14.72
CA THR A 64 15.23 -27.11 15.42
C THR A 64 15.28 -25.58 15.32
N LEU A 65 15.34 -24.87 16.45
CA LEU A 65 15.64 -23.45 16.51
C LEU A 65 17.13 -23.26 16.83
N SER A 66 17.92 -22.83 15.86
CA SER A 66 19.35 -22.55 16.04
C SER A 66 19.75 -21.22 15.40
N SER A 67 20.76 -20.55 15.98
CA SER A 67 21.36 -19.37 15.37
C SER A 67 22.54 -19.79 14.49
N ILE A 68 22.62 -19.27 13.27
CA ILE A 68 23.69 -19.59 12.31
C ILE A 68 24.92 -18.69 12.53
N ASP A 69 24.79 -17.60 13.29
CA ASP A 69 25.88 -16.64 13.51
C ASP A 69 26.08 -16.33 15.01
N ALA A 70 27.24 -16.60 15.50
CA ALA A 70 27.64 -16.47 16.93
C ALA A 70 28.27 -15.12 17.29
N THR A 71 28.22 -14.12 16.40
CA THR A 71 29.01 -12.87 16.56
C THR A 71 28.24 -11.69 17.19
N GLY A 72 27.10 -11.92 17.84
CA GLY A 72 26.38 -10.85 18.55
C GLY A 72 25.13 -11.33 19.27
N ASP A 73 24.80 -10.71 20.40
CA ASP A 73 23.56 -10.95 21.13
C ASP A 73 22.33 -10.59 20.29
N ARG A 74 21.52 -11.59 19.97
CA ARG A 74 20.25 -11.39 19.24
C ARG A 74 19.09 -11.82 20.13
N THR A 75 18.14 -10.94 20.29
CA THR A 75 16.90 -11.22 20.99
C THR A 75 15.83 -11.59 19.98
N ILE A 76 15.27 -12.79 20.10
CA ILE A 76 14.08 -13.19 19.35
C ILE A 76 12.89 -12.99 20.30
N ASN A 77 12.09 -11.97 20.02
CA ASN A 77 10.87 -11.71 20.78
C ASN A 77 9.72 -12.50 20.15
N LEU A 78 9.19 -13.45 20.91
CA LEU A 78 7.97 -14.15 20.50
C LEU A 78 6.75 -13.33 20.95
N PRO A 79 5.72 -13.16 20.10
CA PRO A 79 4.54 -12.41 20.47
C PRO A 79 3.79 -13.08 21.63
N ASN A 80 3.29 -12.27 22.56
CA ASN A 80 2.54 -12.75 23.75
C ASN A 80 1.07 -13.05 23.41
N VAL A 81 0.82 -13.64 22.27
CA VAL A 81 -0.52 -14.08 21.83
C VAL A 81 -0.41 -15.50 21.27
N SER A 82 -1.44 -16.31 21.45
CA SER A 82 -1.48 -17.65 20.88
C SER A 82 -1.49 -17.58 19.36
N GLY A 83 -0.47 -18.09 18.72
CA GLY A 83 -0.30 -18.16 17.27
C GLY A 83 0.86 -19.09 16.92
N THR A 84 0.90 -19.55 15.70
CA THR A 84 1.96 -20.40 15.18
C THR A 84 3.03 -19.57 14.51
N LEU A 85 4.29 -19.76 14.87
CA LEU A 85 5.39 -19.13 14.13
C LEU A 85 5.46 -19.69 12.71
N PRO A 86 5.60 -18.85 11.68
CA PRO A 86 5.81 -19.35 10.33
C PRO A 86 7.16 -20.08 10.24
N VAL A 87 7.11 -21.35 9.85
CA VAL A 87 8.31 -22.18 9.67
C VAL A 87 8.53 -22.34 8.18
N LEU A 88 9.72 -22.00 7.72
CA LEU A 88 10.09 -22.22 6.33
C LEU A 88 10.35 -23.71 6.08
N ALA A 89 9.75 -24.26 5.03
CA ALA A 89 9.84 -25.69 4.70
C ALA A 89 11.25 -26.14 4.25
N ALA A 90 12.14 -25.20 3.95
CA ALA A 90 13.54 -25.48 3.62
C ALA A 90 14.42 -24.30 4.01
N ALA A 91 15.70 -24.57 4.33
CA ALA A 91 16.68 -23.53 4.58
C ALA A 91 16.86 -22.65 3.31
N SER A 92 16.58 -21.37 3.42
CA SER A 92 16.75 -20.40 2.34
C SER A 92 17.70 -19.28 2.76
N ALA A 93 18.63 -18.93 1.89
CA ALA A 93 19.49 -17.77 2.07
C ALA A 93 18.77 -16.45 1.71
N THR A 94 17.52 -16.52 1.23
CA THR A 94 16.76 -15.34 0.85
C THR A 94 16.17 -14.68 2.09
N GLN A 95 16.45 -13.42 2.27
CA GLN A 95 15.96 -12.64 3.39
C GLN A 95 14.45 -12.38 3.21
N ILE A 96 13.70 -12.48 4.31
CA ILE A 96 12.30 -12.05 4.34
C ILE A 96 12.28 -10.52 4.36
N SER A 97 11.62 -9.92 3.36
CA SER A 97 11.51 -8.46 3.22
C SER A 97 10.17 -7.90 3.74
N SER A 98 9.24 -8.77 4.11
CA SER A 98 7.94 -8.35 4.66
C SER A 98 8.04 -7.81 6.08
N THR A 99 7.20 -6.84 6.43
CA THR A 99 7.14 -6.25 7.77
C THR A 99 6.54 -7.21 8.81
N PRO A 100 6.73 -6.99 10.11
CA PRO A 100 6.11 -7.80 11.16
C PRO A 100 4.58 -7.83 11.08
N GLU A 101 3.94 -6.76 10.63
CA GLU A 101 2.49 -6.65 10.46
C GLU A 101 2.01 -7.53 9.30
N GLU A 102 2.75 -7.58 8.21
CA GLU A 102 2.46 -8.44 7.06
C GLU A 102 2.65 -9.92 7.38
N LEU A 103 3.61 -10.26 8.23
CA LEU A 103 3.83 -11.62 8.71
C LEU A 103 2.72 -12.13 9.64
N ASN A 104 2.07 -11.26 10.41
CA ASN A 104 0.94 -11.62 11.28
C ASN A 104 -0.31 -12.08 10.50
N ILE A 105 -0.43 -11.73 9.22
CA ILE A 105 -1.51 -12.19 8.33
C ILE A 105 -1.31 -13.67 7.94
N LEU A 106 -0.10 -14.19 8.11
CA LEU A 106 0.30 -15.54 7.70
C LEU A 106 0.19 -16.60 8.80
N ASP A 107 -0.47 -16.28 9.92
CA ASP A 107 -0.65 -17.25 11.02
C ASP A 107 -1.32 -18.54 10.51
N GLY A 108 -0.63 -19.65 10.69
CA GLY A 108 -1.06 -20.97 10.22
C GLY A 108 -0.71 -21.33 8.78
N ALA A 109 -0.04 -20.46 8.02
CA ALA A 109 0.41 -20.78 6.67
C ALA A 109 1.85 -21.30 6.64
N THR A 110 2.11 -22.31 5.81
CA THR A 110 3.46 -22.78 5.52
C THR A 110 3.91 -22.19 4.20
N VAL A 111 4.79 -21.18 4.26
CA VAL A 111 5.29 -20.47 3.07
C VAL A 111 6.82 -20.45 3.03
N VAL A 112 7.39 -20.39 1.86
CA VAL A 112 8.85 -20.22 1.69
C VAL A 112 9.21 -18.73 1.66
N VAL A 113 10.49 -18.38 1.92
CA VAL A 113 10.97 -16.99 1.95
C VAL A 113 10.57 -16.20 0.71
N GLY A 114 10.57 -16.82 -0.46
CA GLY A 114 10.15 -16.18 -1.70
C GLY A 114 8.67 -15.78 -1.71
N GLU A 115 7.81 -16.57 -1.07
CA GLU A 115 6.37 -16.31 -0.98
C GLU A 115 6.05 -15.21 0.03
N ILE A 116 6.79 -15.14 1.14
CA ILE A 116 6.66 -14.05 2.12
C ILE A 116 7.06 -12.70 1.49
N ASN A 117 8.16 -12.67 0.75
CA ASN A 117 8.57 -11.48 0.02
C ASN A 117 7.61 -11.12 -1.12
N ALA A 118 6.77 -12.07 -1.57
CA ALA A 118 5.74 -11.81 -2.55
C ALA A 118 4.52 -11.04 -2.01
N LEU A 119 4.38 -10.90 -0.69
CA LEU A 119 3.33 -10.09 -0.05
C LEU A 119 3.58 -8.59 -0.14
N ASP A 120 4.82 -8.17 -0.40
CA ASP A 120 5.14 -6.75 -0.60
C ASP A 120 4.67 -6.30 -1.99
N LEU A 121 3.59 -5.55 -2.04
CA LEU A 121 3.02 -5.00 -3.27
C LEU A 121 3.73 -3.73 -3.76
N GLY A 122 4.66 -3.17 -2.96
CA GLY A 122 5.35 -1.91 -3.28
C GLY A 122 4.37 -0.78 -3.60
N SER A 123 4.63 -0.05 -4.66
CA SER A 123 3.78 1.08 -5.10
C SER A 123 2.67 0.69 -6.10
N THR A 124 2.38 -0.59 -6.27
CA THR A 124 1.39 -1.05 -7.26
C THR A 124 -0.02 -0.90 -6.72
N ALA A 125 -0.91 -0.37 -7.54
CA ALA A 125 -2.31 -0.14 -7.17
C ALA A 125 -3.02 -1.45 -6.77
N VAL A 126 -3.85 -1.39 -5.73
CA VAL A 126 -4.68 -2.50 -5.28
C VAL A 126 -5.54 -3.01 -6.44
N GLY A 127 -5.54 -4.31 -6.68
CA GLY A 127 -6.31 -4.96 -7.76
C GLY A 127 -5.47 -5.47 -8.93
N THR A 128 -4.16 -5.27 -8.92
CA THR A 128 -3.27 -5.85 -9.94
C THR A 128 -2.42 -6.96 -9.32
N ALA A 129 -2.61 -8.17 -9.79
CA ALA A 129 -1.74 -9.28 -9.40
C ALA A 129 -0.37 -9.12 -10.08
N ILE A 130 0.69 -9.12 -9.27
CA ILE A 130 2.06 -9.06 -9.77
C ILE A 130 2.64 -10.48 -9.79
N ALA A 131 3.36 -10.82 -10.83
CA ALA A 131 4.04 -12.11 -10.91
C ALA A 131 4.95 -12.32 -9.67
N SER A 132 4.84 -13.49 -9.05
CA SER A 132 5.59 -13.89 -7.85
C SER A 132 5.22 -13.17 -6.54
N LYS A 133 4.08 -12.47 -6.47
CA LYS A 133 3.55 -11.90 -5.24
C LYS A 133 2.30 -12.65 -4.77
N ALA A 134 2.12 -12.74 -3.47
CA ALA A 134 0.95 -13.39 -2.89
C ALA A 134 -0.27 -12.45 -2.90
N VAL A 135 -1.45 -13.04 -3.08
CA VAL A 135 -2.73 -12.31 -2.95
C VAL A 135 -3.12 -12.31 -1.47
N ILE A 136 -3.29 -11.13 -0.89
CA ILE A 136 -3.73 -10.97 0.50
C ILE A 136 -5.25 -10.83 0.52
N LEU A 137 -5.90 -11.70 1.28
CA LEU A 137 -7.35 -11.72 1.46
C LEU A 137 -7.76 -10.77 2.61
N ASP A 138 -9.02 -10.36 2.65
CA ASP A 138 -9.56 -9.59 3.76
C ASP A 138 -9.70 -10.40 5.07
N SER A 139 -10.22 -9.79 6.13
CA SER A 139 -10.40 -10.45 7.44
C SER A 139 -11.34 -11.65 7.42
N ASN A 140 -12.19 -11.78 6.40
CA ASN A 140 -13.10 -12.92 6.18
C ASN A 140 -12.48 -13.97 5.25
N LYS A 141 -11.25 -13.75 4.79
CA LYS A 141 -10.57 -14.53 3.76
C LYS A 141 -11.18 -14.39 2.37
N ASP A 142 -11.91 -13.30 2.14
CA ASP A 142 -12.55 -13.02 0.87
C ASP A 142 -11.69 -12.10 0.01
N TYR A 143 -11.71 -12.30 -1.29
CA TYR A 143 -11.14 -11.38 -2.28
C TYR A 143 -12.28 -10.89 -3.18
N THR A 144 -12.73 -9.67 -2.98
CA THR A 144 -13.80 -9.09 -3.80
C THR A 144 -13.21 -8.21 -4.90
N GLY A 145 -13.73 -8.37 -6.12
CA GLY A 145 -13.39 -7.47 -7.22
C GLY A 145 -12.40 -8.01 -8.25
N ILE A 146 -12.08 -9.29 -8.25
CA ILE A 146 -11.37 -9.89 -9.38
C ILE A 146 -12.34 -10.00 -10.55
N ARG A 147 -12.08 -9.27 -11.61
CA ARG A 147 -12.88 -9.34 -12.83
C ARG A 147 -12.58 -10.59 -13.64
N ASN A 148 -11.33 -10.99 -13.67
CA ASN A 148 -10.88 -12.21 -14.31
C ASN A 148 -9.74 -12.80 -13.48
N LEU A 149 -9.94 -13.98 -12.94
CA LEU A 149 -8.91 -14.78 -12.30
C LEU A 149 -8.47 -15.86 -13.29
N THR A 150 -7.25 -15.77 -13.78
CA THR A 150 -6.65 -16.83 -14.58
C THR A 150 -5.65 -17.59 -13.73
N ILE A 151 -5.93 -18.85 -13.47
CA ILE A 151 -5.04 -19.76 -12.77
C ILE A 151 -4.44 -20.69 -13.83
N THR A 152 -3.13 -20.60 -14.04
CA THR A 152 -2.42 -21.46 -15.02
C THR A 152 -1.96 -22.78 -14.43
N GLY A 153 -2.33 -23.06 -13.20
CA GLY A 153 -2.04 -24.27 -12.46
C GLY A 153 -3.28 -24.82 -11.76
N GLU A 154 -3.09 -25.56 -10.71
CA GLU A 154 -4.15 -26.15 -9.91
C GLU A 154 -4.71 -25.15 -8.89
N LEU A 155 -6.04 -25.08 -8.75
CA LEU A 155 -6.72 -24.42 -7.65
C LEU A 155 -6.99 -25.46 -6.56
N ASP A 156 -6.17 -25.47 -5.51
CA ASP A 156 -6.34 -26.34 -4.37
C ASP A 156 -7.05 -25.58 -3.24
N GLY A 157 -8.25 -25.98 -2.94
CA GLY A 157 -9.07 -25.37 -1.89
C GLY A 157 -10.08 -26.37 -1.32
N ALA A 158 -10.39 -26.24 -0.04
CA ALA A 158 -11.34 -27.14 0.63
C ALA A 158 -12.77 -27.03 0.06
N THR A 159 -13.15 -25.84 -0.42
CA THR A 159 -14.44 -25.59 -1.07
C THR A 159 -14.31 -24.48 -2.10
N LEU A 160 -14.93 -24.66 -3.24
CA LEU A 160 -15.15 -23.61 -4.23
C LEU A 160 -16.64 -23.28 -4.21
N ASP A 161 -17.01 -22.11 -3.70
CA ASP A 161 -18.37 -21.60 -3.68
C ASP A 161 -18.55 -20.58 -4.81
N ILE A 162 -19.39 -20.91 -5.78
CA ILE A 162 -19.69 -20.07 -6.92
C ILE A 162 -21.17 -19.70 -6.84
N SER A 163 -21.48 -18.46 -6.49
CA SER A 163 -22.86 -17.96 -6.39
C SER A 163 -23.51 -17.62 -7.75
N GLY A 164 -22.87 -17.98 -8.83
CA GLY A 164 -23.34 -17.83 -10.22
C GLY A 164 -22.97 -19.04 -11.06
N ASP A 165 -23.05 -18.90 -12.37
CA ASP A 165 -22.71 -19.98 -13.29
C ASP A 165 -21.20 -20.24 -13.30
N ALA A 166 -20.79 -21.51 -13.18
CA ALA A 166 -19.42 -21.95 -13.41
C ALA A 166 -19.32 -22.51 -14.84
N ASP A 167 -18.60 -21.81 -15.71
CA ASP A 167 -18.28 -22.27 -17.06
C ASP A 167 -16.89 -22.93 -17.06
N ILE A 168 -16.83 -24.21 -17.39
CA ILE A 168 -15.59 -24.99 -17.35
C ILE A 168 -15.31 -25.55 -18.74
N ASP A 169 -14.41 -24.91 -19.45
CA ASP A 169 -13.99 -25.28 -20.82
C ASP A 169 -13.03 -26.49 -20.89
N GLY A 170 -13.01 -27.34 -19.92
CA GLY A 170 -12.07 -28.45 -19.90
C GLY A 170 -12.57 -29.71 -19.22
N THR A 171 -11.63 -30.57 -18.89
CA THR A 171 -11.93 -31.83 -18.16
C THR A 171 -11.87 -31.58 -16.65
N THR A 172 -12.93 -31.89 -15.96
CA THR A 172 -13.02 -31.78 -14.50
C THR A 172 -12.90 -33.17 -13.88
N ASN A 173 -11.89 -33.40 -13.03
CA ASN A 173 -11.76 -34.61 -12.22
C ASN A 173 -12.20 -34.28 -10.79
N LEU A 174 -13.26 -34.91 -10.34
CA LEU A 174 -13.77 -34.75 -8.97
C LEU A 174 -13.83 -36.12 -8.31
N ASP A 175 -13.21 -36.27 -7.16
CA ASP A 175 -13.20 -37.54 -6.43
C ASP A 175 -14.57 -37.89 -5.85
N VAL A 176 -15.33 -36.89 -5.45
CA VAL A 176 -16.73 -37.03 -5.00
C VAL A 176 -17.52 -35.82 -5.46
N VAL A 177 -18.64 -36.02 -6.10
CA VAL A 177 -19.60 -34.96 -6.44
C VAL A 177 -20.90 -35.26 -5.67
N ASP A 178 -21.24 -34.39 -4.73
CA ASP A 178 -22.51 -34.42 -4.01
C ASP A 178 -23.39 -33.26 -4.52
N ILE A 179 -24.51 -33.57 -5.10
CA ILE A 179 -25.41 -32.59 -5.72
C ILE A 179 -26.79 -32.74 -5.10
N ASP A 180 -27.16 -31.78 -4.24
CA ASP A 180 -28.48 -31.76 -3.58
C ASP A 180 -29.63 -31.28 -4.49
N GLY A 181 -29.40 -31.18 -5.78
CA GLY A 181 -30.39 -30.68 -6.74
C GLY A 181 -30.41 -31.45 -8.05
N ALA A 182 -31.22 -30.97 -8.99
CA ALA A 182 -31.28 -31.53 -10.33
C ALA A 182 -30.00 -31.24 -11.11
N VAL A 183 -29.44 -32.25 -11.77
CA VAL A 183 -28.31 -32.12 -12.69
C VAL A 183 -28.86 -32.11 -14.11
N ASP A 184 -28.70 -30.97 -14.80
CA ASP A 184 -29.03 -30.83 -16.23
C ASP A 184 -27.74 -30.93 -17.05
N MET A 185 -27.64 -31.96 -17.92
CA MET A 185 -26.46 -32.16 -18.75
C MET A 185 -26.83 -32.00 -20.23
N ALA A 186 -26.30 -30.95 -20.81
CA ALA A 186 -26.58 -30.67 -22.22
C ALA A 186 -26.05 -31.70 -23.22
N THR A 187 -25.15 -32.62 -22.83
CA THR A 187 -24.61 -33.59 -23.77
C THR A 187 -24.57 -35.05 -23.27
N THR A 188 -23.59 -35.44 -22.51
CA THR A 188 -23.44 -36.89 -22.18
C THR A 188 -22.80 -37.07 -20.79
N LEU A 189 -23.37 -37.97 -19.99
CA LEU A 189 -22.73 -38.52 -18.81
C LEU A 189 -22.03 -39.84 -19.20
N ALA A 190 -20.70 -39.90 -19.10
CA ALA A 190 -19.96 -41.14 -19.24
C ALA A 190 -19.44 -41.58 -17.88
N VAL A 191 -19.94 -42.73 -17.40
CA VAL A 191 -19.50 -43.32 -16.13
C VAL A 191 -18.71 -44.58 -16.45
N ALA A 192 -17.44 -44.64 -16.00
CA ALA A 192 -16.56 -45.77 -16.22
C ALA A 192 -16.78 -46.97 -15.27
N GLY A 193 -17.68 -46.83 -14.32
CA GLY A 193 -17.99 -47.88 -13.32
C GLY A 193 -19.46 -48.13 -13.16
N ASN A 194 -19.84 -48.90 -12.12
CA ASN A 194 -21.23 -49.19 -11.84
C ASN A 194 -21.96 -47.95 -11.31
N VAL A 195 -23.17 -47.72 -11.80
CA VAL A 195 -24.12 -46.72 -11.26
C VAL A 195 -25.16 -47.50 -10.46
N ASP A 196 -25.26 -47.20 -9.18
CA ASP A 196 -26.24 -47.80 -8.26
C ASP A 196 -27.38 -46.80 -8.04
N PHE A 197 -28.60 -47.20 -8.46
CA PHE A 197 -29.81 -46.40 -8.26
C PHE A 197 -30.60 -47.01 -7.09
N ASN A 198 -30.57 -46.37 -5.93
CA ASN A 198 -31.31 -46.80 -4.73
C ASN A 198 -32.83 -46.50 -4.78
N GLY A 199 -33.31 -46.03 -5.91
CA GLY A 199 -34.71 -45.72 -6.16
C GLY A 199 -35.11 -46.01 -7.60
N ASP A 200 -36.25 -45.52 -8.00
CA ASP A 200 -36.73 -45.70 -9.37
C ASP A 200 -35.88 -44.90 -10.35
N LEU A 201 -35.44 -45.50 -11.45
CA LEU A 201 -34.82 -44.83 -12.57
C LEU A 201 -35.94 -44.30 -13.50
N ASP A 202 -36.24 -43.02 -13.44
CA ASP A 202 -37.12 -42.33 -14.38
C ASP A 202 -36.30 -41.66 -15.50
N VAL A 203 -36.47 -42.06 -16.73
CA VAL A 203 -35.70 -41.60 -17.86
C VAL A 203 -36.66 -41.02 -18.89
N ASP A 204 -36.74 -39.68 -18.90
CA ASP A 204 -37.56 -38.91 -19.86
C ASP A 204 -36.98 -38.86 -21.28
N GLY A 205 -35.95 -39.59 -21.58
CA GLY A 205 -35.24 -39.49 -22.87
C GLY A 205 -34.81 -40.89 -23.41
N THR A 206 -33.88 -40.86 -24.30
CA THR A 206 -33.30 -42.09 -24.90
C THR A 206 -32.22 -42.68 -23.99
N THR A 207 -32.39 -43.88 -23.53
CA THR A 207 -31.43 -44.64 -22.75
C THR A 207 -30.75 -45.65 -23.62
N ASN A 208 -29.44 -45.53 -23.89
CA ASN A 208 -28.64 -46.57 -24.48
C ASN A 208 -28.05 -47.41 -23.33
N LEU A 209 -28.62 -48.56 -23.11
CA LEU A 209 -28.01 -49.58 -22.25
C LEU A 209 -27.40 -50.64 -23.18
N ASP A 210 -26.08 -50.76 -23.15
CA ASP A 210 -25.36 -51.72 -24.01
C ASP A 210 -25.70 -53.16 -23.65
N VAL A 211 -26.06 -53.39 -22.39
CA VAL A 211 -26.50 -54.71 -21.94
C VAL A 211 -27.55 -54.52 -20.83
N VAL A 212 -28.75 -54.99 -21.03
CA VAL A 212 -29.70 -55.32 -19.97
C VAL A 212 -29.66 -56.82 -19.82
N ASP A 213 -28.93 -57.28 -18.81
CA ASP A 213 -28.84 -58.69 -18.51
C ASP A 213 -30.03 -59.04 -17.62
N ILE A 214 -31.02 -59.74 -18.22
CA ILE A 214 -32.16 -60.32 -17.50
C ILE A 214 -31.89 -61.80 -17.37
N ASP A 215 -31.36 -62.20 -16.23
CA ASP A 215 -31.06 -63.61 -15.89
C ASP A 215 -32.35 -64.49 -15.76
N GLY A 216 -33.23 -64.34 -16.73
CA GLY A 216 -34.44 -65.25 -16.70
C GLY A 216 -35.31 -65.18 -17.94
N ALA A 217 -36.13 -66.09 -18.18
CA ALA A 217 -37.06 -66.06 -19.29
C ALA A 217 -38.18 -65.04 -19.09
N VAL A 218 -38.32 -64.08 -20.03
CA VAL A 218 -39.47 -63.20 -20.08
C VAL A 218 -40.61 -64.03 -20.69
N ASP A 219 -41.46 -64.63 -19.85
CA ASP A 219 -42.63 -65.37 -20.31
C ASP A 219 -43.77 -64.42 -20.59
N MET A 220 -44.06 -64.16 -21.86
CA MET A 220 -45.13 -63.33 -22.32
C MET A 220 -46.33 -64.19 -22.70
N ALA A 221 -47.25 -64.32 -21.79
CA ALA A 221 -48.35 -65.31 -21.87
C ALA A 221 -49.41 -64.99 -22.95
N SER A 222 -49.56 -63.72 -23.50
CA SER A 222 -50.42 -63.45 -24.61
C SER A 222 -50.33 -62.10 -25.25
N THR A 223 -49.87 -61.04 -24.55
CA THR A 223 -49.67 -59.68 -25.11
C THR A 223 -48.42 -59.06 -24.51
N LEU A 224 -47.47 -58.65 -25.31
CA LEU A 224 -46.44 -57.77 -24.86
C LEU A 224 -47.06 -56.39 -24.64
N ALA A 225 -47.38 -56.05 -23.41
CA ALA A 225 -47.75 -54.72 -23.00
C ALA A 225 -46.48 -54.09 -22.44
N VAL A 226 -45.71 -53.38 -23.27
CA VAL A 226 -44.57 -52.64 -22.87
C VAL A 226 -45.05 -51.19 -22.69
N THR A 227 -44.99 -50.69 -21.47
CA THR A 227 -45.22 -49.26 -21.18
C THR A 227 -44.02 -48.42 -21.53
N GLY A 228 -42.98 -49.04 -22.10
CA GLY A 228 -41.77 -48.34 -22.61
C GLY A 228 -41.29 -48.94 -23.96
N ILE A 229 -40.10 -48.62 -24.36
CA ILE A 229 -39.52 -49.06 -25.63
C ILE A 229 -39.05 -50.53 -25.47
N VAL A 230 -39.52 -51.41 -26.36
CA VAL A 230 -38.93 -52.73 -26.55
C VAL A 230 -37.79 -52.58 -27.55
N THR A 231 -36.53 -52.58 -27.04
CA THR A 231 -35.39 -52.75 -27.92
C THR A 231 -35.09 -54.25 -27.99
N LEU A 232 -35.38 -54.82 -29.13
CA LEU A 232 -34.94 -56.18 -29.40
C LEU A 232 -33.52 -56.09 -29.92
N THR A 233 -32.53 -56.74 -29.30
CA THR A 233 -31.16 -56.86 -29.81
C THR A 233 -31.08 -57.81 -31.01
N ASP A 234 -32.06 -58.64 -31.17
CA ASP A 234 -32.31 -59.39 -32.37
C ASP A 234 -33.65 -58.98 -32.99
N ASP A 235 -33.69 -58.99 -34.27
CA ASP A 235 -34.77 -58.45 -35.12
C ASP A 235 -36.16 -58.84 -34.69
N LEU A 236 -37.14 -57.91 -34.64
CA LEU A 236 -38.53 -58.25 -34.83
C LEU A 236 -38.70 -58.68 -36.26
N ILE A 237 -38.49 -60.00 -36.52
CA ILE A 237 -38.62 -60.53 -37.86
C ILE A 237 -40.12 -60.67 -38.15
N ILE A 238 -40.59 -59.73 -38.89
CA ILE A 238 -41.90 -59.91 -39.57
C ILE A 238 -41.54 -60.41 -40.97
N GLY A 239 -41.99 -61.60 -41.34
CA GLY A 239 -41.63 -62.24 -42.64
C GLY A 239 -41.85 -61.31 -43.83
N ASP A 240 -41.00 -61.49 -44.88
CA ASP A 240 -41.04 -60.72 -46.10
C ASP A 240 -42.48 -60.55 -46.66
N GLY A 241 -42.80 -59.26 -46.97
CA GLY A 241 -44.10 -58.94 -47.49
C GLY A 241 -45.25 -59.03 -46.45
N LYS A 242 -44.91 -59.11 -45.12
CA LYS A 242 -45.91 -59.05 -44.07
C LYS A 242 -46.06 -57.61 -43.54
N THR A 243 -47.24 -57.35 -43.08
CA THR A 243 -47.68 -55.98 -42.72
C THR A 243 -48.02 -55.91 -41.24
N ILE A 244 -47.82 -54.73 -40.66
CA ILE A 244 -48.41 -54.40 -39.36
C ILE A 244 -49.57 -53.44 -39.68
N GLY A 245 -50.75 -53.88 -39.35
CA GLY A 245 -51.96 -53.12 -39.62
C GLY A 245 -53.08 -53.49 -38.67
N SER A 246 -54.21 -52.84 -38.85
CA SER A 246 -55.46 -53.15 -38.17
C SER A 246 -56.22 -54.26 -38.90
N ALA A 247 -57.27 -54.90 -38.29
CA ALA A 247 -58.07 -55.90 -38.96
C ALA A 247 -58.82 -55.39 -40.24
N SER A 248 -58.84 -54.05 -40.41
CA SER A 248 -59.44 -53.41 -41.57
C SER A 248 -58.45 -52.82 -42.61
N ASP A 249 -57.16 -52.78 -42.23
CA ASP A 249 -56.08 -52.31 -43.12
C ASP A 249 -54.82 -53.11 -42.78
N VAL A 250 -54.69 -54.24 -43.42
CA VAL A 250 -53.66 -55.26 -43.09
C VAL A 250 -52.26 -54.95 -43.61
N ASP A 251 -52.07 -53.94 -44.47
CA ASP A 251 -50.82 -53.55 -45.15
C ASP A 251 -50.40 -52.07 -44.89
N ALA A 252 -50.96 -51.48 -43.83
CA ALA A 252 -50.67 -50.13 -43.44
C ALA A 252 -49.19 -49.85 -43.29
N MET A 253 -48.41 -50.88 -42.89
CA MET A 253 -46.96 -50.79 -42.76
C MET A 253 -46.30 -52.06 -43.27
N THR A 254 -45.38 -51.92 -44.22
CA THR A 254 -44.59 -53.06 -44.74
C THR A 254 -43.14 -52.88 -44.30
N ILE A 255 -42.59 -53.93 -43.71
CA ILE A 255 -41.16 -53.96 -43.42
C ILE A 255 -40.46 -54.71 -44.54
N ALA A 256 -39.64 -54.10 -45.32
CA ALA A 256 -38.87 -54.74 -46.38
C ALA A 256 -37.66 -55.49 -45.85
N SER A 257 -37.17 -56.48 -46.67
CA SER A 257 -35.99 -57.29 -46.28
C SER A 257 -34.67 -56.49 -46.05
N ASN A 258 -34.66 -55.21 -46.40
CA ASN A 258 -33.57 -54.28 -46.14
C ASN A 258 -33.79 -53.41 -44.86
N GLY A 259 -34.83 -53.73 -44.09
CA GLY A 259 -35.15 -52.97 -42.88
C GLY A 259 -35.95 -51.67 -43.12
N GLN A 260 -36.23 -51.31 -44.36
CA GLN A 260 -37.06 -50.14 -44.62
C GLN A 260 -38.52 -50.43 -44.25
N VAL A 261 -39.09 -49.48 -43.49
CA VAL A 261 -40.51 -49.47 -43.19
C VAL A 261 -41.20 -48.53 -44.20
N THR A 262 -42.00 -49.16 -45.09
CA THR A 262 -42.77 -48.40 -46.06
C THR A 262 -44.24 -48.39 -45.61
N PHE A 263 -44.79 -47.19 -45.48
CA PHE A 263 -46.22 -47.00 -45.38
C PHE A 263 -46.79 -46.99 -46.78
N THR A 264 -47.64 -47.93 -47.16
CA THR A 264 -48.19 -48.09 -48.54
C THR A 264 -49.31 -47.09 -48.83
N GLN A 265 -49.81 -46.46 -47.82
CA GLN A 265 -50.79 -45.39 -47.91
C GLN A 265 -50.19 -44.10 -47.36
N THR A 266 -50.73 -42.97 -47.72
CA THR A 266 -50.46 -41.69 -47.07
C THR A 266 -50.75 -41.89 -45.59
N LEU A 267 -49.78 -41.60 -44.71
CA LEU A 267 -50.02 -41.59 -43.28
C LEU A 267 -50.97 -40.45 -42.99
N ILE A 268 -52.26 -40.76 -43.07
CA ILE A 268 -53.36 -39.80 -42.81
C ILE A 268 -53.72 -39.99 -41.36
N GLY A 269 -53.14 -39.23 -40.52
CA GLY A 269 -53.55 -39.12 -39.11
C GLY A 269 -53.82 -37.63 -38.82
N THR A 270 -54.69 -37.37 -37.89
CA THR A 270 -54.90 -36.02 -37.36
C THR A 270 -53.67 -35.55 -36.61
N ALA A 271 -52.71 -36.46 -36.29
CA ALA A 271 -51.36 -36.17 -35.80
C ALA A 271 -50.45 -37.35 -36.07
N LEU A 272 -49.24 -37.14 -36.55
CA LEU A 272 -48.13 -38.08 -36.43
C LEU A 272 -47.42 -37.71 -35.16
N ASP A 273 -47.64 -38.46 -34.09
CA ASP A 273 -47.03 -38.25 -32.79
C ASP A 273 -45.70 -39.05 -32.77
N ILE A 274 -44.59 -38.33 -33.01
CA ILE A 274 -43.23 -38.90 -32.90
C ILE A 274 -42.73 -38.39 -31.58
N SER A 275 -42.74 -39.24 -30.54
CA SER A 275 -42.23 -38.91 -29.23
C SER A 275 -40.71 -38.97 -29.14
N GLY A 276 -40.01 -38.86 -30.23
CA GLY A 276 -38.56 -38.84 -30.33
C GLY A 276 -38.14 -38.07 -31.58
N ASP A 277 -36.88 -38.17 -31.95
CA ASP A 277 -36.33 -37.46 -33.11
C ASP A 277 -36.91 -38.07 -34.40
N ALA A 278 -37.45 -37.21 -35.27
CA ALA A 278 -37.72 -37.55 -36.67
C ALA A 278 -36.47 -37.31 -37.49
N ASP A 279 -35.77 -38.36 -37.90
CA ASP A 279 -34.65 -38.29 -38.87
C ASP A 279 -35.27 -38.35 -40.27
N ILE A 280 -35.13 -37.24 -41.00
CA ILE A 280 -35.63 -37.13 -42.38
C ILE A 280 -34.43 -36.99 -43.30
N ASP A 281 -33.98 -38.12 -43.87
CA ASP A 281 -32.90 -38.18 -44.87
C ASP A 281 -33.19 -37.43 -46.18
N GLY A 282 -34.08 -36.53 -46.19
CA GLY A 282 -34.49 -35.78 -47.36
C GLY A 282 -35.04 -34.40 -47.07
N THR A 283 -35.73 -33.85 -47.99
CA THR A 283 -36.42 -32.58 -47.86
C THR A 283 -37.77 -32.77 -47.16
N LEU A 284 -37.97 -32.18 -45.99
CA LEU A 284 -39.30 -32.03 -45.42
C LEU A 284 -40.07 -31.02 -46.25
N GLU A 285 -40.87 -31.47 -47.20
CA GLU A 285 -41.83 -30.59 -47.90
C GLU A 285 -43.12 -30.54 -47.08
N THR A 286 -43.40 -29.42 -46.53
CA THR A 286 -44.65 -29.15 -45.79
C THR A 286 -45.15 -27.80 -46.21
N ASP A 287 -46.43 -27.70 -46.47
CA ASP A 287 -47.10 -26.45 -46.78
C ASP A 287 -47.05 -25.49 -45.54
N ALA A 288 -46.94 -26.05 -44.37
CA ALA A 288 -46.73 -25.32 -43.14
C ALA A 288 -46.20 -26.28 -42.04
N LEU A 289 -45.05 -25.98 -41.44
CA LEU A 289 -44.65 -26.59 -40.18
C LEU A 289 -45.36 -25.81 -39.06
N THR A 290 -46.26 -26.51 -38.33
CA THR A 290 -46.93 -25.89 -37.18
C THR A 290 -46.48 -26.56 -35.91
N ILE A 291 -46.18 -25.73 -34.89
CA ILE A 291 -45.92 -26.20 -33.53
C ILE A 291 -47.08 -25.74 -32.66
N ASN A 292 -47.75 -26.65 -31.98
CA ASN A 292 -48.97 -26.34 -31.19
C ASN A 292 -50.08 -25.57 -31.98
N GLY A 293 -50.27 -25.89 -33.25
CA GLY A 293 -51.28 -25.28 -34.07
C GLY A 293 -50.93 -23.89 -34.64
N SER A 294 -49.72 -23.42 -34.37
CA SER A 294 -49.23 -22.17 -34.93
C SER A 294 -48.17 -22.46 -36.01
N ALA A 295 -48.29 -21.80 -37.18
CA ALA A 295 -47.29 -21.96 -38.23
C ALA A 295 -45.91 -21.50 -37.77
N LEU A 296 -44.90 -22.35 -37.93
CA LEU A 296 -43.56 -21.96 -37.81
C LEU A 296 -43.11 -21.23 -39.11
N ASN A 297 -43.18 -19.92 -39.09
CA ASN A 297 -42.70 -19.14 -40.19
C ASN A 297 -41.16 -19.10 -40.14
N TYR A 298 -40.51 -19.81 -41.06
CA TYR A 298 -39.09 -19.64 -41.25
C TYR A 298 -38.82 -19.18 -42.66
N LYS A 299 -37.82 -18.33 -42.79
CA LYS A 299 -37.31 -17.84 -44.10
C LYS A 299 -35.81 -18.02 -44.16
N ALA A 300 -35.33 -18.73 -45.16
CA ALA A 300 -33.92 -18.73 -45.54
C ALA A 300 -33.68 -17.59 -46.56
N PHE A 301 -32.56 -16.87 -46.42
CA PHE A 301 -32.22 -15.78 -47.34
C PHE A 301 -30.70 -15.66 -47.43
N GLY A 302 -30.20 -15.12 -48.53
CA GLY A 302 -28.74 -15.08 -48.77
C GLY A 302 -28.08 -16.42 -48.62
N THR A 303 -26.78 -16.41 -48.32
CA THR A 303 -26.03 -17.62 -48.03
C THR A 303 -25.94 -17.86 -46.52
N SER A 304 -26.39 -19.03 -46.07
CA SER A 304 -26.32 -19.42 -44.66
C SER A 304 -27.11 -18.52 -43.67
N SER A 305 -28.11 -17.81 -44.11
CA SER A 305 -28.98 -16.97 -43.27
C SER A 305 -30.31 -17.65 -42.97
N ILE A 306 -30.84 -17.49 -41.77
CA ILE A 306 -32.12 -18.02 -41.33
C ILE A 306 -32.91 -16.98 -40.53
N MET A 307 -34.22 -16.95 -40.69
CA MET A 307 -35.17 -16.17 -39.89
C MET A 307 -36.30 -17.04 -39.41
N LEU A 308 -36.66 -16.94 -38.15
CA LEU A 308 -37.84 -17.56 -37.53
C LEU A 308 -38.76 -16.44 -37.02
N GLY A 309 -40.01 -16.34 -37.53
CA GLY A 309 -40.97 -15.30 -37.12
C GLY A 309 -41.62 -14.61 -38.30
N ASP A 310 -42.28 -13.46 -38.07
CA ASP A 310 -42.99 -12.72 -39.06
C ASP A 310 -42.10 -11.78 -39.89
N ASN A 311 -42.33 -11.74 -41.15
CA ASN A 311 -41.80 -11.07 -42.32
C ASN A 311 -40.75 -9.98 -42.24
N ALA A 312 -39.55 -10.25 -42.77
CA ALA A 312 -38.82 -9.24 -43.54
C ALA A 312 -39.37 -9.11 -44.95
N THR A 313 -39.76 -7.89 -45.38
CA THR A 313 -40.38 -7.63 -46.64
C THR A 313 -39.41 -7.18 -47.74
N GLY A 314 -38.08 -7.15 -47.49
CA GLY A 314 -37.06 -6.72 -48.44
C GLY A 314 -36.52 -7.84 -49.33
N THR A 315 -35.90 -7.47 -50.46
CA THR A 315 -35.05 -8.34 -51.27
C THR A 315 -33.69 -8.47 -50.50
N ILE A 316 -33.54 -9.56 -49.78
CA ILE A 316 -32.39 -9.80 -48.90
C ILE A 316 -31.46 -10.85 -49.48
N ASP A 317 -31.42 -10.99 -50.81
CA ASP A 317 -30.63 -12.02 -51.52
C ASP A 317 -29.10 -11.79 -51.39
N ALA A 318 -28.65 -10.60 -50.98
CA ALA A 318 -27.25 -10.24 -50.75
C ALA A 318 -26.81 -10.22 -49.27
N ALA A 319 -27.73 -10.59 -48.36
CA ALA A 319 -27.44 -10.58 -46.91
C ALA A 319 -27.09 -11.98 -46.39
N ASP A 320 -25.79 -12.23 -46.14
CA ASP A 320 -25.29 -13.55 -45.85
C ASP A 320 -25.05 -13.77 -44.32
N ASN A 321 -25.13 -15.01 -43.87
CA ASN A 321 -24.79 -15.46 -42.50
C ASN A 321 -25.61 -14.74 -41.38
N ASN A 322 -26.83 -14.39 -41.62
CA ASN A 322 -27.70 -13.71 -40.62
C ASN A 322 -28.58 -14.72 -39.89
N THR A 323 -28.83 -14.48 -38.62
CA THR A 323 -29.74 -15.23 -37.80
C THR A 323 -30.79 -14.32 -37.20
N GLY A 324 -32.06 -14.55 -37.55
CA GLY A 324 -33.21 -13.74 -37.08
C GLY A 324 -34.23 -14.60 -36.35
N VAL A 325 -34.70 -14.17 -35.18
CA VAL A 325 -35.79 -14.82 -34.43
C VAL A 325 -36.71 -13.75 -33.84
N GLY A 326 -37.91 -13.64 -34.35
CA GLY A 326 -38.93 -12.69 -33.84
C GLY A 326 -39.72 -11.98 -34.91
N VAL A 327 -40.67 -11.17 -34.48
CA VAL A 327 -41.54 -10.33 -35.39
C VAL A 327 -40.79 -9.06 -35.77
N ASP A 328 -40.89 -8.63 -37.02
CA ASP A 328 -40.25 -7.44 -37.61
C ASP A 328 -38.72 -7.42 -37.51
N VAL A 329 -38.08 -8.58 -37.32
CA VAL A 329 -36.64 -8.73 -37.33
C VAL A 329 -36.11 -8.51 -38.74
N PHE A 330 -35.07 -7.69 -38.91
CA PHE A 330 -34.43 -7.40 -40.22
C PHE A 330 -35.40 -6.84 -41.27
N ALA A 331 -36.47 -6.11 -40.85
CA ALA A 331 -37.51 -5.68 -41.81
C ALA A 331 -36.98 -4.79 -42.94
N ALA A 332 -35.89 -4.03 -42.74
CA ALA A 332 -35.26 -3.17 -43.76
C ALA A 332 -33.96 -3.73 -44.33
N LEU A 333 -33.55 -4.97 -43.94
CA LEU A 333 -32.24 -5.53 -44.35
C LEU A 333 -32.14 -5.67 -45.87
N THR A 334 -31.01 -5.26 -46.44
CA THR A 334 -30.71 -5.39 -47.90
C THR A 334 -29.47 -6.22 -48.15
N SER A 335 -28.33 -5.83 -47.60
CA SER A 335 -27.04 -6.49 -47.82
C SER A 335 -26.14 -6.62 -46.61
N GLY A 336 -26.63 -6.35 -45.39
CA GLY A 336 -25.81 -6.48 -44.19
C GLY A 336 -25.58 -7.95 -43.81
N ASP A 337 -24.37 -8.31 -43.51
CA ASP A 337 -23.91 -9.68 -43.26
C ASP A 337 -23.60 -9.95 -41.80
N ASN A 338 -23.60 -11.24 -41.46
CA ASN A 338 -23.10 -11.72 -40.15
C ASN A 338 -23.83 -11.09 -38.92
N ASN A 339 -25.12 -10.83 -39.04
CA ASN A 339 -25.92 -10.26 -37.97
C ASN A 339 -26.73 -11.32 -37.20
N VAL A 340 -26.86 -11.13 -35.89
CA VAL A 340 -27.77 -11.90 -35.06
C VAL A 340 -28.85 -10.97 -34.49
N ALA A 341 -30.08 -11.28 -34.72
CA ALA A 341 -31.23 -10.51 -34.21
C ALA A 341 -32.30 -11.44 -33.60
N VAL A 342 -32.50 -11.33 -32.30
CA VAL A 342 -33.46 -12.13 -31.54
C VAL A 342 -34.33 -11.23 -30.68
N GLY A 343 -35.59 -11.23 -30.97
CA GLY A 343 -36.60 -10.39 -30.29
C GLY A 343 -37.43 -9.58 -31.26
N LYS A 344 -38.62 -9.12 -30.83
CA LYS A 344 -39.47 -8.28 -31.64
C LYS A 344 -38.73 -6.99 -32.06
N SER A 345 -38.77 -6.67 -33.34
CA SER A 345 -38.17 -5.48 -33.94
C SER A 345 -36.67 -5.32 -33.73
N ALA A 346 -35.93 -6.38 -33.38
CA ALA A 346 -34.47 -6.35 -33.31
C ALA A 346 -33.89 -6.09 -34.71
N LEU A 347 -32.96 -5.14 -34.82
CA LEU A 347 -32.32 -4.72 -36.10
C LEU A 347 -33.32 -4.40 -37.20
N THR A 348 -34.53 -3.89 -36.86
CA THR A 348 -35.59 -3.58 -37.86
C THR A 348 -35.12 -2.66 -38.97
N ALA A 349 -34.39 -1.59 -38.64
CA ALA A 349 -33.92 -0.58 -39.60
C ALA A 349 -32.59 -0.92 -40.29
N ASN A 350 -31.96 -2.06 -39.98
CA ASN A 350 -30.66 -2.44 -40.54
C ASN A 350 -30.80 -2.62 -42.04
N THR A 351 -29.97 -1.89 -42.80
CA THR A 351 -29.95 -2.03 -44.26
C THR A 351 -28.68 -2.73 -44.73
N THR A 352 -27.52 -2.20 -44.37
CA THR A 352 -26.19 -2.66 -44.87
C THR A 352 -25.17 -2.89 -43.79
N ALA A 353 -25.55 -2.76 -42.53
CA ALA A 353 -24.62 -2.92 -41.42
C ALA A 353 -24.32 -4.39 -41.12
N ASP A 354 -23.05 -4.69 -40.86
CA ASP A 354 -22.54 -6.03 -40.63
C ASP A 354 -22.16 -6.27 -39.18
N TYR A 355 -22.06 -7.54 -38.81
CA TYR A 355 -21.52 -7.98 -37.51
C TYR A 355 -22.25 -7.43 -36.29
N ASN A 356 -23.52 -7.15 -36.36
CA ASN A 356 -24.33 -6.73 -35.21
C ASN A 356 -24.95 -7.95 -34.51
N THR A 357 -24.95 -7.92 -33.18
CA THR A 357 -25.69 -8.84 -32.33
C THR A 357 -26.74 -8.06 -31.56
N ALA A 358 -28.01 -8.30 -31.83
CA ALA A 358 -29.16 -7.66 -31.18
C ALA A 358 -30.04 -8.75 -30.54
N ILE A 359 -30.09 -8.83 -29.24
CA ILE A 359 -30.92 -9.79 -28.50
C ILE A 359 -31.80 -9.02 -27.52
N GLY A 360 -33.08 -8.95 -27.81
CA GLY A 360 -34.10 -8.24 -27.03
C GLY A 360 -35.11 -7.52 -27.89
N MET A 361 -36.26 -7.20 -27.32
CA MET A 361 -37.27 -6.39 -27.98
C MET A 361 -36.70 -4.98 -28.29
N ASP A 362 -36.85 -4.53 -29.53
CA ASP A 362 -36.35 -3.26 -30.02
C ASP A 362 -34.82 -3.05 -29.86
N ALA A 363 -34.02 -4.11 -29.66
CA ALA A 363 -32.55 -3.99 -29.62
C ALA A 363 -32.02 -3.56 -30.98
N LEU A 364 -31.17 -2.52 -31.03
CA LEU A 364 -30.62 -1.92 -32.27
C LEU A 364 -31.69 -1.58 -33.30
N LYS A 365 -32.88 -1.21 -32.86
CA LYS A 365 -34.03 -0.98 -33.74
C LYS A 365 -33.78 0.03 -34.85
N SER A 366 -33.06 1.12 -34.55
CA SER A 366 -32.80 2.25 -35.47
C SER A 366 -31.50 2.11 -36.25
N ALA A 367 -30.70 1.07 -36.03
CA ALA A 367 -29.40 0.88 -36.68
C ALA A 367 -29.58 0.71 -38.17
N THR A 368 -29.04 1.65 -38.96
CA THR A 368 -29.10 1.59 -40.44
C THR A 368 -27.81 1.08 -41.05
N THR A 369 -26.68 1.75 -40.74
CA THR A 369 -25.32 1.45 -41.24
C THR A 369 -24.30 1.27 -40.11
N GLY A 370 -24.73 1.38 -38.82
CA GLY A 370 -23.87 1.15 -37.67
C GLY A 370 -23.54 -0.33 -37.51
N ALA A 371 -22.27 -0.68 -37.68
CA ALA A 371 -21.80 -2.06 -37.69
C ALA A 371 -21.08 -2.44 -36.35
N GLN A 372 -20.89 -3.75 -36.14
CA GLN A 372 -20.07 -4.28 -35.05
C GLN A 372 -20.58 -3.87 -33.66
N ASN A 373 -21.88 -3.77 -33.49
CA ASN A 373 -22.50 -3.51 -32.20
C ASN A 373 -23.03 -4.81 -31.58
N THR A 374 -22.91 -4.94 -30.28
CA THR A 374 -23.45 -6.07 -29.51
C THR A 374 -24.43 -5.53 -28.47
N MET A 375 -25.74 -5.76 -28.68
CA MET A 375 -26.81 -5.27 -27.80
C MET A 375 -27.64 -6.43 -27.28
N VAL A 376 -27.68 -6.59 -25.96
CA VAL A 376 -28.42 -7.66 -25.29
C VAL A 376 -29.33 -7.03 -24.22
N GLY A 377 -30.61 -7.04 -24.44
CA GLY A 377 -31.60 -6.44 -23.56
C GLY A 377 -32.68 -5.69 -24.33
N ALA A 378 -33.87 -5.57 -23.77
CA ALA A 378 -34.90 -4.76 -24.37
C ALA A 378 -34.47 -3.30 -24.47
N LEU A 379 -34.72 -2.66 -25.66
CA LEU A 379 -34.39 -1.28 -25.94
C LEU A 379 -32.87 -0.96 -25.76
N SER A 380 -31.98 -1.99 -25.83
CA SER A 380 -30.55 -1.77 -25.82
C SER A 380 -30.08 -1.24 -27.15
N GLY A 381 -29.45 -0.07 -27.14
CA GLY A 381 -28.94 0.60 -28.34
C GLY A 381 -30.04 0.96 -29.36
N ASP A 382 -31.31 1.13 -28.94
CA ASP A 382 -32.44 1.28 -29.84
C ASP A 382 -32.40 2.56 -30.67
N ALA A 383 -31.72 3.62 -30.25
CA ALA A 383 -31.53 4.86 -31.01
C ALA A 383 -30.28 4.86 -31.90
N ILE A 384 -29.37 3.86 -31.83
CA ILE A 384 -28.17 3.82 -32.65
C ILE A 384 -28.55 3.81 -34.14
N THR A 385 -27.97 4.74 -34.91
CA THR A 385 -28.19 4.82 -36.37
C THR A 385 -26.93 4.40 -37.13
N THR A 386 -25.82 5.11 -36.91
CA THR A 386 -24.55 4.91 -37.60
C THR A 386 -23.37 4.60 -36.65
N GLY A 387 -23.59 4.64 -35.32
CA GLY A 387 -22.59 4.32 -34.31
C GLY A 387 -22.10 2.87 -34.43
N GLN A 388 -20.82 2.66 -34.23
CA GLN A 388 -20.15 1.37 -34.41
C GLN A 388 -19.40 0.93 -33.13
N TYR A 389 -19.08 -0.36 -33.02
CA TYR A 389 -18.27 -0.92 -31.93
C TYR A 389 -18.87 -0.71 -30.53
N ASN A 390 -20.19 -0.56 -30.42
CA ASN A 390 -20.82 -0.39 -29.13
C ASN A 390 -21.26 -1.74 -28.55
N VAL A 391 -21.11 -1.89 -27.24
CA VAL A 391 -21.60 -3.03 -26.48
C VAL A 391 -22.61 -2.56 -25.45
N GLY A 392 -23.84 -3.05 -25.54
CA GLY A 392 -24.93 -2.76 -24.60
C GLY A 392 -25.51 -4.06 -24.03
N MET A 393 -25.44 -4.28 -22.71
CA MET A 393 -26.09 -5.41 -22.05
C MET A 393 -26.93 -4.92 -20.88
N GLY A 394 -28.21 -4.98 -21.04
CA GLY A 394 -29.21 -4.51 -20.08
C GLY A 394 -30.37 -3.78 -20.74
N ILE A 395 -31.49 -3.65 -20.05
CA ILE A 395 -32.61 -2.84 -20.55
C ILE A 395 -32.15 -1.38 -20.65
N HIS A 396 -32.43 -0.74 -21.83
CA HIS A 396 -32.00 0.62 -22.14
C HIS A 396 -30.48 0.90 -22.08
N ALA A 397 -29.64 -0.12 -22.04
CA ALA A 397 -28.20 0.10 -22.14
C ALA A 397 -27.84 0.77 -23.46
N VAL A 398 -27.10 1.88 -23.41
CA VAL A 398 -26.70 2.70 -24.60
C VAL A 398 -27.89 3.22 -25.39
N GLY A 399 -29.05 3.39 -24.74
CA GLY A 399 -30.36 3.56 -25.39
C GLY A 399 -30.50 4.80 -26.29
N SER A 400 -29.99 5.96 -25.90
CA SER A 400 -30.10 7.21 -26.69
C SER A 400 -28.94 7.47 -27.64
N THR A 401 -27.95 6.58 -27.69
CA THR A 401 -26.78 6.72 -28.57
C THR A 401 -27.22 6.72 -30.04
N THR A 402 -26.76 7.70 -30.80
CA THR A 402 -27.13 7.80 -32.23
C THR A 402 -25.93 7.49 -33.14
N THR A 403 -24.89 8.31 -33.05
CA THR A 403 -23.70 8.23 -33.93
C THR A 403 -22.40 7.88 -33.18
N ALA A 404 -22.43 7.88 -31.84
CA ALA A 404 -21.28 7.59 -31.04
C ALA A 404 -20.81 6.12 -31.18
N SER A 405 -19.53 5.93 -31.07
CA SER A 405 -18.90 4.63 -31.26
C SER A 405 -18.03 4.22 -30.06
N SER A 406 -17.69 2.95 -30.00
CA SER A 406 -16.79 2.41 -29.01
C SER A 406 -17.27 2.55 -27.57
N ASN A 407 -18.58 2.54 -27.34
CA ASN A 407 -19.12 2.59 -25.99
C ASN A 407 -19.45 1.20 -25.46
N THR A 408 -19.24 0.99 -24.17
CA THR A 408 -19.62 -0.22 -23.45
C THR A 408 -20.57 0.13 -22.32
N GLY A 409 -21.82 -0.32 -22.40
CA GLY A 409 -22.85 -0.15 -21.38
C GLY A 409 -23.34 -1.50 -20.86
N LEU A 410 -22.99 -1.86 -19.63
CA LEU A 410 -23.41 -3.12 -18.99
C LEU A 410 -24.24 -2.82 -17.74
N GLY A 411 -25.52 -2.94 -17.82
CA GLY A 411 -26.46 -2.69 -16.73
C GLY A 411 -27.74 -1.99 -17.19
N TYR A 412 -28.74 -1.97 -16.33
CA TYR A 412 -29.97 -1.20 -16.53
C TYR A 412 -29.63 0.29 -16.67
N ASN A 413 -30.09 0.93 -17.75
CA ASN A 413 -29.80 2.33 -18.08
C ASN A 413 -28.32 2.73 -18.17
N ALA A 414 -27.37 1.81 -18.29
CA ALA A 414 -25.97 2.16 -18.46
C ALA A 414 -25.79 2.95 -19.78
N LEU A 415 -25.23 4.18 -19.71
CA LEU A 415 -25.09 5.10 -20.85
C LEU A 415 -26.42 5.45 -21.53
N PHE A 416 -27.54 5.51 -20.79
CA PHE A 416 -28.85 5.68 -21.37
C PHE A 416 -29.00 6.95 -22.21
N ALA A 417 -28.63 8.12 -21.66
CA ALA A 417 -28.80 9.41 -22.35
C ALA A 417 -27.66 9.77 -23.33
N ASN A 418 -26.66 8.90 -23.47
CA ASN A 418 -25.50 9.18 -24.31
C ASN A 418 -25.98 9.37 -25.79
N THR A 419 -25.62 10.50 -26.41
CA THR A 419 -25.97 10.76 -27.80
C THR A 419 -24.77 10.64 -28.72
N THR A 420 -23.73 11.44 -28.49
CA THR A 420 -22.53 11.53 -29.33
C THR A 420 -21.21 11.26 -28.60
N GLY A 421 -21.24 11.05 -27.28
CA GLY A 421 -20.04 10.72 -26.51
C GLY A 421 -19.48 9.36 -26.90
N ALA A 422 -18.23 9.31 -27.29
CA ALA A 422 -17.53 8.08 -27.70
C ALA A 422 -16.56 7.54 -26.60
N ASP A 423 -16.13 6.30 -26.79
CA ASP A 423 -15.09 5.68 -25.96
C ASP A 423 -15.45 5.62 -24.45
N ASN A 424 -16.73 5.50 -24.11
CA ASN A 424 -17.17 5.39 -22.72
C ASN A 424 -17.38 3.95 -22.30
N VAL A 425 -17.05 3.65 -21.06
CA VAL A 425 -17.32 2.36 -20.41
C VAL A 425 -18.22 2.60 -19.19
N ALA A 426 -19.41 2.04 -19.20
CA ALA A 426 -20.34 2.09 -18.08
C ALA A 426 -20.75 0.68 -17.65
N VAL A 427 -20.44 0.31 -16.43
CA VAL A 427 -20.76 -1.00 -15.87
C VAL A 427 -21.47 -0.84 -14.54
N GLY A 428 -22.75 -1.14 -14.52
CA GLY A 428 -23.61 -0.99 -13.35
C GLY A 428 -24.94 -0.33 -13.70
N ALA A 429 -25.94 -0.51 -12.87
CA ALA A 429 -27.22 0.18 -13.06
C ALA A 429 -27.03 1.69 -12.94
N ASN A 430 -27.58 2.44 -13.90
CA ASN A 430 -27.48 3.90 -14.05
C ASN A 430 -26.02 4.44 -14.08
N ALA A 431 -25.04 3.63 -14.47
CA ALA A 431 -23.69 4.14 -14.69
C ALA A 431 -23.69 5.04 -15.93
N LEU A 432 -23.19 6.29 -15.80
CA LEU A 432 -23.18 7.30 -16.88
C LEU A 432 -24.54 7.52 -17.56
N ASP A 433 -25.63 7.32 -16.84
CA ASP A 433 -26.98 7.35 -17.48
C ASP A 433 -27.38 8.72 -18.00
N ALA A 434 -26.89 9.82 -17.44
CA ALA A 434 -27.15 11.19 -17.94
C ALA A 434 -26.12 11.68 -18.96
N ASN A 435 -25.06 10.91 -19.28
CA ASN A 435 -24.03 11.37 -20.22
C ASN A 435 -24.63 11.67 -21.58
N THR A 436 -24.32 12.84 -22.14
CA THR A 436 -24.80 13.20 -23.50
C THR A 436 -23.65 13.24 -24.51
N THR A 437 -22.62 14.00 -24.24
CA THR A 437 -21.48 14.22 -25.14
C THR A 437 -20.11 13.96 -24.50
N GLY A 438 -20.08 13.64 -23.24
CA GLY A 438 -18.80 13.29 -22.56
C GLY A 438 -18.15 12.06 -23.17
N GLU A 439 -16.82 12.11 -23.35
CA GLU A 439 -16.03 11.08 -24.01
C GLU A 439 -14.98 10.48 -23.07
N GLN A 440 -14.55 9.26 -23.38
CA GLN A 440 -13.43 8.63 -22.69
C GLN A 440 -13.63 8.53 -21.17
N ASN A 441 -14.84 8.26 -20.74
CA ASN A 441 -15.16 8.03 -19.34
C ASN A 441 -15.27 6.55 -19.02
N VAL A 442 -14.81 6.17 -17.84
CA VAL A 442 -14.96 4.83 -17.27
C VAL A 442 -15.78 4.94 -15.99
N ALA A 443 -16.98 4.39 -15.98
CA ALA A 443 -17.85 4.32 -14.81
C ALA A 443 -18.17 2.86 -14.48
N VAL A 444 -17.74 2.40 -13.33
CA VAL A 444 -17.97 1.03 -12.86
C VAL A 444 -18.57 1.07 -11.46
N GLY A 445 -19.82 0.72 -11.36
CA GLY A 445 -20.58 0.75 -10.10
C GLY A 445 -21.98 1.28 -10.33
N LYS A 446 -22.89 0.91 -9.42
CA LYS A 446 -24.25 1.46 -9.43
C LYS A 446 -24.20 2.98 -9.19
N ASP A 447 -24.92 3.74 -10.04
CA ASP A 447 -24.99 5.19 -10.02
C ASP A 447 -23.60 5.89 -10.11
N ALA A 448 -22.57 5.22 -10.66
CA ALA A 448 -21.27 5.84 -10.92
C ALA A 448 -21.39 6.87 -12.04
N MET A 449 -21.00 8.13 -11.78
CA MET A 449 -21.11 9.27 -12.73
C MET A 449 -22.53 9.47 -13.30
N SER A 450 -23.56 9.18 -12.51
CA SER A 450 -24.94 9.21 -13.03
C SER A 450 -25.39 10.58 -13.50
N ALA A 451 -24.88 11.68 -12.95
CA ALA A 451 -25.21 13.04 -13.38
C ALA A 451 -24.27 13.61 -14.46
N ASN A 452 -23.26 12.88 -14.94
CA ASN A 452 -22.32 13.41 -15.93
C ASN A 452 -23.06 13.72 -17.24
N THR A 453 -22.87 14.91 -17.79
CA THR A 453 -23.45 15.29 -19.07
C THR A 453 -22.41 15.45 -20.15
N THR A 454 -21.39 16.25 -19.90
CA THR A 454 -20.36 16.61 -20.89
C THR A 454 -18.90 16.41 -20.38
N GLY A 455 -18.73 16.03 -19.11
CA GLY A 455 -17.40 15.75 -18.55
C GLY A 455 -16.72 14.58 -19.26
N SER A 456 -15.42 14.71 -19.53
CA SER A 456 -14.65 13.73 -20.27
C SER A 456 -13.38 13.30 -19.53
N ASN A 457 -12.82 12.16 -19.92
CA ASN A 457 -11.58 11.62 -19.35
C ASN A 457 -11.67 11.32 -17.84
N ASN A 458 -12.83 10.90 -17.36
CA ASN A 458 -13.00 10.54 -15.96
C ASN A 458 -12.97 9.03 -15.77
N VAL A 459 -12.42 8.60 -14.65
CA VAL A 459 -12.48 7.23 -14.17
C VAL A 459 -13.25 7.22 -12.85
N ALA A 460 -14.37 6.54 -12.79
CA ALA A 460 -15.19 6.36 -11.60
C ALA A 460 -15.43 4.87 -11.36
N VAL A 461 -14.84 4.33 -10.29
CA VAL A 461 -14.99 2.93 -9.93
C VAL A 461 -15.49 2.83 -8.49
N GLY A 462 -16.74 2.47 -8.34
CA GLY A 462 -17.42 2.37 -7.03
C GLY A 462 -18.85 2.89 -7.10
N GLU A 463 -19.69 2.41 -6.20
CA GLU A 463 -21.06 2.90 -6.04
C GLU A 463 -21.06 4.40 -5.68
N LEU A 464 -21.90 5.20 -6.34
CA LEU A 464 -22.03 6.65 -6.13
C LEU A 464 -20.69 7.39 -6.25
N CYS A 465 -19.81 6.91 -7.10
CA CYS A 465 -18.52 7.55 -7.38
C CYS A 465 -18.72 8.64 -8.43
N LEU A 466 -18.31 9.90 -8.14
CA LEU A 466 -18.55 11.04 -9.04
C LEU A 466 -20.04 11.20 -9.46
N ASP A 467 -20.98 10.78 -8.62
CA ASP A 467 -22.40 10.66 -9.00
C ASP A 467 -23.08 12.00 -9.35
N VAL A 468 -22.64 13.13 -8.77
CA VAL A 468 -23.19 14.46 -9.09
C VAL A 468 -22.33 15.27 -10.07
N ALA A 469 -21.27 14.70 -10.62
CA ALA A 469 -20.41 15.38 -11.56
C ALA A 469 -21.14 15.64 -12.87
N THR A 470 -21.28 16.90 -13.26
CA THR A 470 -21.98 17.28 -14.50
C THR A 470 -21.03 17.54 -15.66
N THR A 471 -20.02 18.38 -15.44
CA THR A 471 -19.05 18.81 -16.46
C THR A 471 -17.60 18.60 -16.02
N ALA A 472 -17.39 18.00 -14.86
CA ALA A 472 -16.08 17.69 -14.33
C ALA A 472 -15.30 16.75 -15.27
N SER A 473 -14.01 17.03 -15.48
CA SER A 473 -13.19 16.28 -16.42
C SER A 473 -11.84 15.89 -15.81
N SER A 474 -11.24 14.86 -16.36
CA SER A 474 -9.91 14.41 -15.98
C SER A 474 -9.79 13.98 -14.50
N ASN A 475 -10.84 13.45 -13.92
CA ASN A 475 -10.85 12.96 -12.56
C ASN A 475 -10.66 11.44 -12.52
N THR A 476 -9.93 10.97 -11.52
CA THR A 476 -9.84 9.54 -11.20
C THR A 476 -10.42 9.31 -9.81
N ALA A 477 -11.54 8.63 -9.74
CA ALA A 477 -12.23 8.30 -8.50
C ALA A 477 -12.40 6.78 -8.36
N VAL A 478 -11.83 6.20 -7.34
CA VAL A 478 -11.92 4.77 -7.07
C VAL A 478 -12.33 4.54 -5.61
N GLY A 479 -13.50 4.00 -5.41
CA GLY A 479 -14.07 3.73 -4.10
C GLY A 479 -15.50 4.24 -3.98
N SER A 480 -16.32 3.59 -3.16
CA SER A 480 -17.69 4.04 -2.91
C SER A 480 -17.69 5.50 -2.43
N ARG A 481 -18.49 6.36 -3.07
CA ARG A 481 -18.62 7.79 -2.82
C ARG A 481 -17.31 8.60 -2.95
N ALA A 482 -16.29 8.07 -3.63
CA ALA A 482 -15.13 8.88 -3.97
C ALA A 482 -15.56 10.05 -4.86
N MET A 483 -15.24 11.29 -4.46
CA MET A 483 -15.68 12.52 -5.14
C MET A 483 -17.20 12.65 -5.34
N GLY A 484 -18.00 12.08 -4.44
CA GLY A 484 -19.47 12.03 -4.57
C GLY A 484 -20.14 13.41 -4.68
N ALA A 485 -19.58 14.48 -4.13
CA ALA A 485 -20.15 15.82 -4.26
C ALA A 485 -19.51 16.68 -5.38
N THR A 486 -18.58 16.14 -6.16
CA THR A 486 -17.89 16.91 -7.21
C THR A 486 -18.87 17.27 -8.34
N THR A 487 -18.98 18.57 -8.64
CA THR A 487 -19.83 19.06 -9.74
C THR A 487 -19.02 19.44 -10.98
N THR A 488 -18.04 20.34 -10.82
CA THR A 488 -17.20 20.87 -11.91
C THR A 488 -15.71 20.77 -11.65
N GLY A 489 -15.28 20.31 -10.45
CA GLY A 489 -13.86 20.16 -10.12
C GLY A 489 -13.17 19.19 -11.07
N ALA A 490 -11.97 19.54 -11.56
CA ALA A 490 -11.23 18.77 -12.55
C ALA A 490 -9.84 18.34 -12.06
N SER A 491 -9.28 17.35 -12.73
CA SER A 491 -7.91 16.91 -12.47
C SER A 491 -7.68 16.46 -11.01
N ASN A 492 -8.66 15.84 -10.41
CA ASN A 492 -8.54 15.28 -9.07
C ASN A 492 -8.33 13.76 -9.14
N THR A 493 -7.57 13.25 -8.19
CA THR A 493 -7.40 11.81 -7.99
C THR A 493 -7.88 11.45 -6.59
N ALA A 494 -8.89 10.60 -6.50
CA ALA A 494 -9.45 10.08 -5.26
C ALA A 494 -9.47 8.55 -5.28
N VAL A 495 -8.72 7.93 -4.40
CA VAL A 495 -8.71 6.47 -4.27
C VAL A 495 -8.97 6.10 -2.82
N GLY A 496 -10.10 5.50 -2.57
CA GLY A 496 -10.56 5.11 -1.23
C GLY A 496 -12.00 5.51 -1.00
N GLN A 497 -12.70 4.76 -0.14
CA GLN A 497 -14.06 5.08 0.25
C GLN A 497 -14.15 6.50 0.82
N GLY A 498 -15.01 7.36 0.25
CA GLY A 498 -15.20 8.72 0.70
C GLY A 498 -13.97 9.63 0.54
N ALA A 499 -13.00 9.26 -0.31
CA ALA A 499 -11.91 10.17 -0.65
C ALA A 499 -12.46 11.35 -1.46
N LEU A 500 -12.10 12.60 -1.05
CA LEU A 500 -12.62 13.83 -1.68
C LEU A 500 -14.18 13.87 -1.75
N GLU A 501 -14.87 13.22 -0.82
CA GLU A 501 -16.33 13.06 -0.86
C GLU A 501 -17.07 14.38 -1.01
N ALA A 502 -16.71 15.42 -0.25
CA ALA A 502 -17.34 16.73 -0.26
C ALA A 502 -16.77 17.70 -1.31
N ASN A 503 -15.83 17.27 -2.14
CA ASN A 503 -15.24 18.13 -3.17
C ASN A 503 -16.33 18.62 -4.12
N THR A 504 -16.43 19.92 -4.35
CA THR A 504 -17.43 20.46 -5.27
C THR A 504 -16.81 20.99 -6.55
N THR A 505 -16.04 22.04 -6.45
CA THR A 505 -15.44 22.76 -7.60
C THR A 505 -13.91 22.75 -7.59
N ALA A 506 -13.32 22.20 -6.53
CA ALA A 506 -11.88 22.20 -6.39
C ALA A 506 -11.19 21.25 -7.39
N SER A 507 -10.02 21.66 -7.83
CA SER A 507 -9.24 20.94 -8.83
C SER A 507 -7.82 20.66 -8.36
N ASN A 508 -7.16 19.73 -9.05
CA ASN A 508 -5.76 19.37 -8.82
C ASN A 508 -5.50 18.78 -7.41
N ASN A 509 -6.47 18.09 -6.82
CA ASN A 509 -6.28 17.42 -5.54
C ASN A 509 -5.99 15.94 -5.73
N THR A 510 -5.15 15.40 -4.87
CA THR A 510 -4.90 13.96 -4.77
C THR A 510 -5.30 13.48 -3.39
N GLY A 511 -6.30 12.61 -3.31
CA GLY A 511 -6.75 11.95 -2.09
C GLY A 511 -6.59 10.43 -2.22
N LEU A 512 -5.60 9.86 -1.59
CA LEU A 512 -5.31 8.43 -1.63
C LEU A 512 -5.45 7.82 -0.22
N GLY A 513 -6.53 7.13 0.02
CA GLY A 513 -6.89 6.53 1.31
C GLY A 513 -8.33 6.77 1.68
N LYS A 514 -8.89 5.91 2.53
CA LYS A 514 -10.23 6.09 3.07
C LYS A 514 -10.38 7.48 3.69
N GLN A 515 -11.39 8.25 3.23
CA GLN A 515 -11.68 9.59 3.74
C GLN A 515 -10.50 10.60 3.66
N ALA A 516 -9.53 10.38 2.77
CA ALA A 516 -8.53 11.39 2.47
C ALA A 516 -9.22 12.60 1.82
N LEU A 517 -8.98 13.83 2.34
CA LEU A 517 -9.64 15.07 1.89
C LEU A 517 -11.18 15.01 1.89
N ALA A 518 -11.79 14.20 2.77
CA ALA A 518 -13.23 13.94 2.70
C ALA A 518 -14.09 15.20 2.77
N ALA A 519 -13.73 16.19 3.58
CA ALA A 519 -14.49 17.43 3.73
C ALA A 519 -14.06 18.56 2.78
N ASN A 520 -13.10 18.31 1.86
CA ASN A 520 -12.63 19.35 0.95
C ASN A 520 -13.77 19.84 0.06
N THR A 521 -14.01 21.13 0.03
CA THR A 521 -15.04 21.72 -0.85
C THR A 521 -14.43 22.49 -2.02
N THR A 522 -13.60 23.48 -1.72
CA THR A 522 -12.99 24.37 -2.71
C THR A 522 -11.46 24.47 -2.60
N GLY A 523 -10.83 23.76 -1.65
CA GLY A 523 -9.37 23.71 -1.52
C GLY A 523 -8.73 23.03 -2.72
N THR A 524 -7.71 23.65 -3.34
CA THR A 524 -7.04 23.16 -4.54
C THR A 524 -5.60 22.75 -4.26
N GLU A 525 -5.05 21.92 -5.15
CA GLU A 525 -3.64 21.55 -5.14
C GLU A 525 -3.18 20.92 -3.81
N ASN A 526 -4.05 20.12 -3.20
CA ASN A 526 -3.73 19.36 -2.01
C ASN A 526 -3.37 17.91 -2.39
N SER A 527 -2.38 17.37 -1.72
CA SER A 527 -1.99 15.95 -1.83
C SER A 527 -2.14 15.27 -0.49
N ALA A 528 -3.07 14.35 -0.38
CA ALA A 528 -3.36 13.59 0.83
C ALA A 528 -3.22 12.09 0.57
N VAL A 529 -2.26 11.44 1.20
CA VAL A 529 -2.00 10.01 1.11
C VAL A 529 -2.05 9.40 2.51
N GLY A 530 -3.02 8.56 2.73
CA GLY A 530 -3.28 7.91 4.01
C GLY A 530 -4.74 8.03 4.43
N SER A 531 -5.23 7.05 5.18
CA SER A 531 -6.60 7.12 5.73
C SER A 531 -6.74 8.32 6.63
N GLY A 532 -7.76 9.14 6.39
CA GLY A 532 -8.05 10.35 7.16
C GLY A 532 -7.04 11.50 6.98
N ALA A 533 -6.12 11.43 6.03
CA ALA A 533 -5.22 12.54 5.73
C ALA A 533 -6.01 13.74 5.21
N LEU A 534 -5.77 14.94 5.78
CA LEU A 534 -6.52 16.18 5.46
C LEU A 534 -8.05 16.03 5.51
N ARG A 535 -8.55 15.14 6.37
CA ARG A 535 -9.96 14.75 6.36
C ARG A 535 -10.93 15.91 6.49
N THR A 536 -10.62 16.91 7.31
CA THR A 536 -11.51 18.05 7.57
C THR A 536 -11.18 19.30 6.77
N ASN A 537 -10.21 19.22 5.83
CA ASN A 537 -9.89 20.35 4.97
C ASN A 537 -11.12 20.81 4.20
N THR A 538 -11.44 22.08 4.24
CA THR A 538 -12.56 22.65 3.48
C THR A 538 -12.08 23.53 2.34
N THR A 539 -11.25 24.51 2.64
CA THR A 539 -10.80 25.53 1.67
C THR A 539 -9.28 25.72 1.64
N GLY A 540 -8.52 24.99 2.49
CA GLY A 540 -7.06 25.08 2.50
C GLY A 540 -6.46 24.55 1.21
N ASN A 541 -5.39 25.23 0.71
CA ASN A 541 -4.73 24.89 -0.54
C ASN A 541 -3.26 24.51 -0.32
N TYR A 542 -2.66 23.86 -1.30
CA TYR A 542 -1.22 23.58 -1.34
C TYR A 542 -0.72 22.77 -0.13
N ASN A 543 -1.55 21.91 0.44
CA ASN A 543 -1.11 21.04 1.53
C ASN A 543 -0.66 19.67 0.99
N THR A 544 0.43 19.17 1.55
CA THR A 544 0.92 17.82 1.33
C THR A 544 0.83 17.04 2.63
N ALA A 545 0.01 16.02 2.67
CA ALA A 545 -0.19 15.14 3.81
C ALA A 545 0.09 13.69 3.42
N PHE A 546 1.08 13.08 4.02
CA PHE A 546 1.46 11.70 3.77
C PHE A 546 1.51 10.91 5.09
N GLY A 547 0.51 10.13 5.37
CA GLY A 547 0.41 9.32 6.59
C GLY A 547 -1.02 9.24 7.12
N TYR A 548 -1.26 8.28 8.00
CA TYR A 548 -2.53 8.09 8.68
C TYR A 548 -2.88 9.33 9.51
N GLU A 549 -4.07 9.89 9.28
CA GLU A 549 -4.62 11.07 9.97
C GLU A 549 -3.66 12.27 10.03
N CYS A 550 -2.80 12.40 9.03
CA CYS A 550 -1.91 13.54 8.87
C CYS A 550 -2.72 14.80 8.50
N LEU A 551 -2.46 15.95 9.16
CA LEU A 551 -3.25 17.18 8.98
C LEU A 551 -4.78 16.97 9.16
N ARG A 552 -5.17 16.03 10.01
CA ARG A 552 -6.54 15.55 10.15
C ARG A 552 -7.56 16.67 10.40
N LEU A 553 -7.23 17.66 11.26
CA LEU A 553 -8.12 18.75 11.67
C LEU A 553 -7.93 20.04 10.85
N ALA A 554 -7.12 20.03 9.82
CA ALA A 554 -6.93 21.19 8.94
C ALA A 554 -8.27 21.56 8.29
N THR A 555 -8.71 22.80 8.47
CA THR A 555 -9.93 23.31 7.83
C THR A 555 -9.61 24.32 6.74
N THR A 556 -8.89 25.36 7.06
CA THR A 556 -8.45 26.41 6.11
C THR A 556 -6.92 26.53 6.06
N ALA A 557 -6.22 25.65 6.75
CA ALA A 557 -4.76 25.60 6.76
C ALA A 557 -4.21 25.42 5.33
N ALA A 558 -3.11 26.11 5.01
CA ALA A 558 -2.56 26.09 3.67
C ALA A 558 -1.02 26.01 3.65
N ASN A 559 -0.47 25.53 2.54
CA ASN A 559 0.97 25.45 2.35
C ASN A 559 1.70 24.62 3.42
N ASN A 560 1.06 23.59 3.96
CA ASN A 560 1.68 22.71 4.93
C ASN A 560 2.19 21.44 4.26
N THR A 561 3.34 20.96 4.72
CA THR A 561 3.87 19.63 4.36
C THR A 561 3.95 18.79 5.62
N ALA A 562 3.22 17.69 5.64
CA ALA A 562 3.17 16.79 6.78
C ALA A 562 3.38 15.34 6.31
N MET A 563 4.39 14.68 6.84
CA MET A 563 4.71 13.29 6.53
C MET A 563 4.89 12.48 7.82
N GLY A 564 3.96 11.58 8.07
CA GLY A 564 4.01 10.72 9.26
C GLY A 564 2.64 10.51 9.88
N HIS A 565 2.51 9.50 10.70
CA HIS A 565 1.31 9.22 11.49
C HIS A 565 1.01 10.41 12.41
N TYR A 566 -0.19 11.00 12.28
CA TYR A 566 -0.63 12.17 13.03
C TYR A 566 0.24 13.44 12.89
N ALA A 567 1.17 13.52 11.91
CA ALA A 567 1.94 14.74 11.72
C ALA A 567 1.01 15.94 11.48
N LEU A 568 1.19 17.06 12.23
CA LEU A 568 0.30 18.24 12.21
C LEU A 568 -1.18 17.90 12.45
N GLY A 569 -1.47 16.84 13.22
CA GLY A 569 -2.82 16.29 13.36
C GLY A 569 -3.86 17.25 13.90
N ALA A 570 -3.51 18.21 14.78
CA ALA A 570 -4.41 19.21 15.37
C ALA A 570 -4.44 20.53 14.59
N THR A 571 -3.65 20.70 13.52
CA THR A 571 -3.60 21.96 12.76
C THR A 571 -5.00 22.28 12.21
N THR A 572 -5.50 23.49 12.52
CA THR A 572 -6.79 23.97 12.01
C THR A 572 -6.62 25.03 10.93
N THR A 573 -5.89 26.10 11.25
CA THR A 573 -5.65 27.25 10.36
C THR A 573 -4.16 27.59 10.20
N GLY A 574 -3.27 26.89 10.90
CA GLY A 574 -1.82 27.07 10.79
C GLY A 574 -1.35 26.83 9.35
N TYR A 575 -0.41 27.64 8.87
CA TYR A 575 0.07 27.56 7.49
C TYR A 575 1.59 27.59 7.39
N ARG A 576 2.12 27.09 6.27
CA ARG A 576 3.58 27.01 6.00
C ARG A 576 4.35 26.18 7.02
N ASN A 577 3.71 25.18 7.62
CA ASN A 577 4.40 24.25 8.50
C ASN A 577 4.93 23.05 7.70
N THR A 578 6.11 22.60 8.04
CA THR A 578 6.70 21.34 7.53
C THR A 578 6.92 20.40 8.69
N ALA A 579 6.28 19.25 8.67
CA ALA A 579 6.40 18.24 9.71
C ALA A 579 6.69 16.86 9.11
N ILE A 580 7.81 16.26 9.49
CA ILE A 580 8.23 14.94 9.02
C ILE A 580 8.55 14.07 10.22
N GLY A 581 7.75 13.04 10.44
CA GLY A 581 7.89 12.12 11.55
C GLY A 581 6.54 11.82 12.21
N ALA A 582 6.42 10.67 12.84
CA ALA A 582 5.20 10.36 13.58
C ALA A 582 5.04 11.38 14.73
N THR A 583 3.81 11.90 14.87
CA THR A 583 3.43 12.92 15.86
C THR A 583 4.31 14.18 15.85
N ALA A 584 4.99 14.47 14.71
CA ALA A 584 5.72 15.73 14.56
C ALA A 584 4.74 16.89 14.47
N GLY A 585 4.83 17.83 15.40
CA GLY A 585 3.97 19.02 15.47
C GLY A 585 2.47 18.70 15.59
N ASP A 586 2.11 17.56 16.14
CA ASP A 586 0.72 17.05 16.14
C ASP A 586 -0.25 17.93 16.94
N ALA A 587 0.19 18.70 17.93
CA ALA A 587 -0.63 19.65 18.67
C ALA A 587 -0.73 21.06 18.04
N ILE A 588 0.03 21.36 16.97
CA ILE A 588 0.00 22.68 16.33
C ILE A 588 -1.41 22.97 15.81
N THR A 589 -2.03 24.04 16.31
CA THR A 589 -3.38 24.47 15.88
C THR A 589 -3.33 25.62 14.89
N THR A 590 -2.78 26.74 15.31
CA THR A 590 -2.70 27.98 14.52
C THR A 590 -1.27 28.46 14.30
N GLY A 591 -0.28 27.80 14.88
CA GLY A 591 1.14 28.10 14.68
C GLY A 591 1.52 28.02 13.19
N LEU A 592 2.42 28.92 12.76
CA LEU A 592 2.78 29.05 11.36
C LEU A 592 4.31 28.99 11.15
N ALA A 593 4.71 28.60 9.94
CA ALA A 593 6.10 28.59 9.51
C ALA A 593 7.03 27.78 10.44
N ASN A 594 6.53 26.68 11.00
CA ASN A 594 7.35 25.76 11.77
C ASN A 594 7.91 24.66 10.86
N THR A 595 9.16 24.30 11.06
CA THR A 595 9.79 23.13 10.44
C THR A 595 10.15 22.14 11.53
N THR A 596 9.53 20.96 11.49
CA THR A 596 9.77 19.91 12.47
C THR A 596 10.07 18.60 11.77
N MET A 597 11.14 17.93 12.19
CA MET A 597 11.56 16.64 11.62
C MET A 597 12.07 15.71 12.73
N GLY A 598 11.34 14.65 12.95
CA GLY A 598 11.65 13.64 13.95
C GLY A 598 10.41 13.17 14.71
N PHE A 599 10.49 12.01 15.30
CA PHE A 599 9.45 11.46 16.18
C PHE A 599 9.23 12.41 17.37
N GLU A 600 7.97 12.78 17.64
CA GLU A 600 7.58 13.68 18.72
C GLU A 600 8.31 15.04 18.74
N SER A 601 8.81 15.52 17.61
CA SER A 601 9.36 16.88 17.55
C SER A 601 8.23 17.91 17.53
N LEU A 602 8.33 19.00 18.33
CA LEU A 602 7.28 20.01 18.52
C LEU A 602 5.89 19.46 18.86
N THR A 603 5.81 18.31 19.53
CA THR A 603 4.54 17.57 19.74
C THR A 603 3.52 18.31 20.62
N THR A 604 3.92 19.26 21.46
CA THR A 604 2.99 20.03 22.34
C THR A 604 2.74 21.47 21.87
N LEU A 605 3.40 21.89 20.78
CA LEU A 605 3.27 23.26 20.28
C LEU A 605 1.86 23.54 19.79
N THR A 606 1.24 24.63 20.24
CA THR A 606 -0.12 24.99 19.78
C THR A 606 -0.13 26.19 18.85
N THR A 607 0.41 27.33 19.26
CA THR A 607 0.32 28.61 18.55
C THR A 607 1.69 29.21 18.21
N GLY A 608 2.78 28.64 18.74
CA GLY A 608 4.14 29.10 18.44
C GLY A 608 4.47 29.02 16.95
N SER A 609 5.30 29.95 16.49
CA SER A 609 5.63 30.08 15.06
C SER A 609 7.12 30.24 14.82
N ASN A 610 7.52 29.98 13.57
CA ASN A 610 8.90 30.15 13.11
C ASN A 610 9.91 29.27 13.89
N ASN A 611 9.52 28.10 14.33
CA ASN A 611 10.42 27.15 14.97
C ASN A 611 11.02 26.17 13.97
N VAL A 612 12.26 25.80 14.19
CA VAL A 612 12.93 24.68 13.53
C VAL A 612 13.27 23.64 14.58
N ALA A 613 12.70 22.44 14.46
CA ALA A 613 12.93 21.33 15.37
C ALA A 613 13.32 20.08 14.57
N ILE A 614 14.57 19.73 14.55
CA ILE A 614 15.11 18.59 13.81
C ILE A 614 15.74 17.60 14.79
N GLY A 615 15.15 16.46 14.92
CA GLY A 615 15.58 15.39 15.84
C GLY A 615 14.42 14.88 16.67
N GLU A 616 14.50 13.62 17.09
CA GLU A 616 13.53 13.00 18.01
C GLU A 616 13.38 13.88 19.25
N GLN A 617 12.13 14.24 19.57
CA GLN A 617 11.78 15.07 20.73
C GLN A 617 12.46 16.46 20.79
N ALA A 618 12.94 17.00 19.66
CA ALA A 618 13.39 18.40 19.62
C ALA A 618 12.19 19.33 19.90
N LEU A 619 12.34 20.29 20.83
CA LEU A 619 11.27 21.21 21.26
C LEU A 619 9.98 20.51 21.66
N ALA A 620 10.03 19.27 22.17
CA ALA A 620 8.83 18.46 22.40
C ALA A 620 7.81 19.10 23.36
N ASN A 621 8.26 19.84 24.38
CA ASN A 621 7.39 20.44 25.39
C ASN A 621 7.01 21.91 25.08
N SER A 622 7.43 22.43 23.90
CA SER A 622 7.09 23.82 23.54
C SER A 622 5.58 23.95 23.33
N THR A 623 4.97 24.92 23.98
CA THR A 623 3.53 25.19 23.87
C THR A 623 3.21 26.39 23.00
N THR A 624 3.86 27.53 23.30
CA THR A 624 3.65 28.79 22.59
C THR A 624 4.98 29.46 22.17
N GLY A 625 6.13 28.84 22.47
CA GLY A 625 7.45 29.35 22.11
C GLY A 625 7.57 29.52 20.60
N GLY A 626 8.23 30.60 20.16
CA GLY A 626 8.45 30.90 18.74
C GLY A 626 9.87 31.31 18.43
N ASN A 627 10.25 31.26 17.15
CA ASN A 627 11.58 31.65 16.69
C ASN A 627 12.71 30.83 17.36
N ASN A 628 12.50 29.55 17.63
CA ASN A 628 13.53 28.67 18.17
C ASN A 628 14.06 27.75 17.08
N THR A 629 15.36 27.48 17.12
CA THR A 629 16.03 26.48 16.28
C THR A 629 16.59 25.38 17.18
N ALA A 630 16.08 24.18 17.06
CA ALA A 630 16.55 23.00 17.77
C ALA A 630 16.96 21.92 16.77
N VAL A 631 18.24 21.64 16.67
CA VAL A 631 18.76 20.59 15.79
C VAL A 631 19.54 19.58 16.64
N GLY A 632 18.99 18.40 16.77
CA GLY A 632 19.53 17.32 17.58
C GLY A 632 18.44 16.64 18.40
N ARG A 633 18.64 15.36 18.69
CA ARG A 633 17.72 14.61 19.54
C ARG A 633 17.57 15.31 20.90
N LYS A 634 16.35 15.62 21.30
CA LYS A 634 15.99 16.32 22.55
C LYS A 634 16.57 17.75 22.71
N ALA A 635 17.06 18.36 21.62
CA ALA A 635 17.49 19.76 21.69
C ALA A 635 16.30 20.64 22.11
N LEU A 636 16.50 21.56 23.10
CA LEU A 636 15.45 22.43 23.67
C LEU A 636 14.18 21.67 24.11
N LYS A 637 14.30 20.39 24.51
CA LYS A 637 13.16 19.54 24.82
C LYS A 637 12.20 20.14 25.87
N ALA A 638 12.74 20.73 26.94
CA ALA A 638 11.96 21.26 28.06
C ALA A 638 11.37 22.67 27.79
N VAL A 639 11.75 23.33 26.70
CA VAL A 639 11.23 24.67 26.37
C VAL A 639 9.72 24.63 26.29
N THR A 640 9.05 25.54 26.99
CA THR A 640 7.59 25.71 27.00
C THR A 640 7.18 26.97 26.26
N THR A 641 7.60 28.14 26.74
CA THR A 641 7.27 29.46 26.19
C THR A 641 8.51 30.25 25.75
N GLY A 642 9.71 29.70 25.92
CA GLY A 642 10.97 30.34 25.51
C GLY A 642 10.98 30.64 24.01
N THR A 643 11.63 31.75 23.65
CA THR A 643 11.70 32.25 22.27
C THR A 643 13.11 32.60 21.86
N HIS A 644 13.37 32.60 20.54
CA HIS A 644 14.65 33.01 19.97
C HIS A 644 15.86 32.22 20.52
N ASN A 645 15.67 30.91 20.74
CA ASN A 645 16.73 30.02 21.17
C ASN A 645 17.22 29.17 19.99
N ASP A 646 18.52 29.12 19.80
CA ASP A 646 19.19 28.30 18.83
C ASP A 646 20.03 27.24 19.54
N ALA A 647 19.67 25.97 19.38
CA ALA A 647 20.38 24.85 19.98
C ALA A 647 20.70 23.77 18.94
N PHE A 648 21.99 23.46 18.81
CA PHE A 648 22.50 22.49 17.88
C PHE A 648 23.29 21.40 18.64
N GLY A 649 22.77 20.20 18.70
CA GLY A 649 23.41 19.03 19.32
C GLY A 649 22.46 18.16 20.11
N PHE A 650 22.91 16.96 20.43
CA PHE A 650 22.20 16.00 21.25
C PHE A 650 21.97 16.56 22.67
N GLU A 651 20.74 16.55 23.14
CA GLU A 651 20.33 17.06 24.48
C GLU A 651 20.86 18.48 24.77
N CYS A 652 21.02 19.31 23.72
CA CYS A 652 21.43 20.67 23.85
C CYS A 652 20.32 21.54 24.43
N ALA A 653 20.56 22.16 25.59
CA ALA A 653 19.61 22.99 26.34
C ALA A 653 18.28 22.29 26.69
N ASP A 654 18.34 21.01 26.96
CA ASP A 654 17.15 20.19 27.26
C ASP A 654 16.47 20.55 28.62
N ASN A 655 17.16 21.33 29.48
CA ASN A 655 16.66 21.87 30.75
C ASN A 655 16.02 23.27 30.64
N LEU A 656 16.16 23.98 29.51
CA LEU A 656 15.64 25.34 29.32
C LEU A 656 14.11 25.29 29.15
N THR A 657 13.36 26.15 29.87
CA THR A 657 11.89 26.18 29.79
C THR A 657 11.35 27.51 29.25
N THR A 658 11.69 28.64 29.87
CA THR A 658 11.13 29.96 29.54
C THR A 658 12.17 30.95 29.06
N GLY A 659 13.44 30.60 29.12
CA GLY A 659 14.54 31.48 28.67
C GLY A 659 14.49 31.78 27.17
N HIS A 660 15.14 32.88 26.79
CA HIS A 660 15.10 33.36 25.41
C HIS A 660 16.47 33.84 24.90
N SER A 661 16.61 33.95 23.60
CA SER A 661 17.78 34.52 22.93
C SER A 661 19.10 33.80 23.27
N ASN A 662 19.05 32.49 23.39
CA ASN A 662 20.22 31.67 23.63
C ASN A 662 20.73 31.06 22.32
N THR A 663 22.04 30.97 22.16
CA THR A 663 22.71 30.28 21.04
C THR A 663 23.66 29.23 21.60
N LEU A 664 23.29 27.95 21.49
CA LEU A 664 23.97 26.83 22.16
C LEU A 664 24.31 25.74 21.11
N ILE A 665 25.58 25.46 20.97
CA ILE A 665 26.09 24.54 19.93
C ILE A 665 26.97 23.50 20.58
N GLY A 666 26.49 22.27 20.64
CA GLY A 666 27.23 21.12 21.16
C GLY A 666 26.38 20.10 21.87
N ASN A 667 26.99 19.02 22.30
CA ASN A 667 26.35 17.90 22.97
C ASN A 667 26.19 18.20 24.47
N GLY A 668 25.04 17.86 25.07
CA GLY A 668 24.82 17.90 26.52
C GLY A 668 24.94 19.29 27.13
N ILE A 669 24.86 20.36 26.32
CA ILE A 669 24.90 21.72 26.87
C ILE A 669 23.62 21.97 27.66
N THR A 670 23.76 22.42 28.90
CA THR A 670 22.66 22.80 29.76
C THR A 670 22.70 24.29 30.07
N THR A 671 21.60 24.84 30.54
CA THR A 671 21.53 26.22 31.00
C THR A 671 21.59 26.26 32.55
N ALA A 672 22.18 27.31 33.10
CA ALA A 672 22.30 27.48 34.56
C ALA A 672 20.96 27.60 35.28
N SER A 673 19.90 28.00 34.57
CA SER A 673 18.54 28.13 35.02
C SER A 673 17.60 27.74 33.89
N VAL A 674 16.41 27.28 34.24
CA VAL A 674 15.33 27.01 33.29
C VAL A 674 14.84 28.25 32.54
N SER A 675 15.19 29.44 33.01
CA SER A 675 14.86 30.76 32.43
C SER A 675 16.06 31.49 31.86
N THR A 676 17.22 30.85 31.73
CA THR A 676 18.46 31.46 31.20
C THR A 676 18.22 32.12 29.84
N SER A 677 18.73 33.37 29.72
CA SER A 677 18.53 34.14 28.50
C SER A 677 19.83 34.83 28.07
N ASN A 678 19.94 35.10 26.76
CA ASN A 678 21.12 35.70 26.15
C ASN A 678 22.42 34.88 26.39
N ALA A 679 22.35 33.59 26.51
CA ALA A 679 23.51 32.74 26.69
C ALA A 679 24.03 32.23 25.34
N ASN A 680 25.36 32.31 25.15
CA ASN A 680 26.02 31.65 24.02
C ASN A 680 26.89 30.50 24.55
N GLY A 681 26.76 29.33 23.97
CA GLY A 681 27.52 28.13 24.34
C GLY A 681 28.07 27.39 23.13
N LEU A 682 29.35 27.08 23.17
CA LEU A 682 30.00 26.25 22.14
C LEU A 682 30.88 25.18 22.79
N GLY A 683 30.47 23.94 22.69
CA GLY A 683 31.26 22.83 23.24
C GLY A 683 30.41 21.63 23.68
N VAL A 684 30.88 20.92 24.71
CA VAL A 684 30.27 19.66 25.19
C VAL A 684 30.07 19.73 26.70
N ASP A 685 28.90 19.30 27.19
CA ASP A 685 28.55 19.23 28.61
C ASP A 685 28.75 20.57 29.37
N LEU A 686 28.54 21.70 28.69
CA LEU A 686 28.66 23.03 29.25
C LEU A 686 27.43 23.44 30.08
N VAL A 687 27.65 24.30 31.07
CA VAL A 687 26.57 24.99 31.79
C VAL A 687 26.62 26.47 31.44
N CYS A 688 25.67 26.95 30.64
CA CYS A 688 25.63 28.33 30.12
C CYS A 688 24.74 29.20 30.98
N ALA A 689 25.23 30.36 31.35
CA ALA A 689 24.54 31.34 32.22
C ALA A 689 24.06 32.56 31.44
N ASP A 690 23.10 33.29 32.05
CA ASP A 690 22.52 34.53 31.48
C ASP A 690 23.61 35.54 31.09
N ASN A 691 23.50 36.06 29.87
CA ASN A 691 24.37 37.12 29.36
C ASN A 691 25.88 36.71 29.33
N TYR A 692 26.18 35.43 29.17
CA TYR A 692 27.54 34.93 28.99
C TYR A 692 27.71 34.17 27.68
N THR A 693 28.92 34.26 27.15
CA THR A 693 29.44 33.34 26.13
C THR A 693 30.38 32.33 26.82
N THR A 694 30.09 31.04 26.69
CA THR A 694 30.86 29.94 27.28
C THR A 694 31.36 29.02 26.18
N ILE A 695 32.65 28.71 26.18
CA ILE A 695 33.29 27.82 25.20
C ILE A 695 34.12 26.76 25.96
N GLY A 696 34.01 25.48 25.59
CA GLY A 696 34.82 24.43 26.19
C GLY A 696 34.15 23.09 26.32
N GLN A 697 34.54 22.31 27.31
CA GLN A 697 33.99 20.98 27.59
C GLN A 697 33.87 20.81 29.13
N GLY A 698 32.63 20.54 29.57
CA GLY A 698 32.30 20.29 30.96
C GLY A 698 32.84 21.40 31.87
N SER A 699 33.69 21.05 32.82
CA SER A 699 34.39 22.00 33.73
C SER A 699 35.64 22.65 33.14
N ALA A 700 36.08 22.24 31.96
CA ALA A 700 37.15 22.84 31.20
C ALA A 700 36.61 23.87 30.24
N ASP A 701 35.94 24.87 30.75
CA ASP A 701 35.32 25.95 29.99
C ASP A 701 35.98 27.30 30.21
N ILE A 702 35.82 28.17 29.22
CA ILE A 702 36.06 29.60 29.35
C ILE A 702 34.77 30.37 29.09
N ARG A 703 34.55 31.45 29.78
CA ARG A 703 33.39 32.30 29.60
C ARG A 703 33.72 33.79 29.69
N THR A 704 32.89 34.56 28.98
CA THR A 704 32.93 36.03 29.08
C THR A 704 31.51 36.56 29.20
N SER A 705 31.29 37.57 30.04
CA SER A 705 30.01 38.27 30.05
C SER A 705 29.88 39.12 28.78
N HIS A 706 28.67 39.29 28.27
CA HIS A 706 28.39 40.11 27.11
C HIS A 706 28.84 41.58 27.38
N GLY A 707 29.53 42.19 26.41
CA GLY A 707 30.10 43.51 26.56
C GLY A 707 31.48 43.55 27.25
N SER A 708 31.98 42.42 27.72
CA SER A 708 33.35 42.28 28.24
C SER A 708 34.30 41.79 27.17
N THR A 709 35.52 42.21 27.23
CA THR A 709 36.63 41.72 26.39
C THR A 709 37.47 40.66 27.08
N SER A 710 37.16 40.33 28.34
CA SER A 710 37.93 39.41 29.16
C SER A 710 37.26 38.04 29.27
N TRP A 711 37.97 36.98 28.95
CA TRP A 711 37.55 35.59 29.14
C TRP A 711 37.99 35.11 30.55
N ALA A 712 37.10 34.43 31.20
CA ALA A 712 37.34 33.84 32.52
C ALA A 712 37.26 32.32 32.44
N THR A 713 38.10 31.62 33.17
CA THR A 713 38.04 30.18 33.42
C THR A 713 37.65 29.92 34.88
N VAL A 714 37.22 28.71 35.17
CA VAL A 714 36.95 28.28 36.54
C VAL A 714 38.26 28.40 37.39
N SER A 715 38.22 29.22 38.44
CA SER A 715 39.37 29.49 39.31
C SER A 715 38.99 29.39 40.83
N ASP A 716 37.90 28.67 41.16
CA ASP A 716 37.43 28.48 42.52
C ASP A 716 38.47 27.64 43.35
N LYS A 717 38.77 28.08 44.56
CA LYS A 717 39.65 27.36 45.45
C LYS A 717 39.24 25.92 45.72
N ARG A 718 37.94 25.62 45.71
CA ARG A 718 37.35 24.27 45.96
C ARG A 718 37.71 23.25 44.87
N VAL A 719 38.09 23.66 43.69
CA VAL A 719 38.50 22.78 42.58
C VAL A 719 40.03 22.72 42.43
N LYS A 720 40.78 23.48 43.24
CA LYS A 720 42.23 23.54 43.19
C LYS A 720 42.84 22.81 44.40
N LYS A 721 43.90 22.08 44.21
CA LYS A 721 44.70 21.44 45.25
C LYS A 721 46.15 21.89 45.15
N ASP A 722 46.93 21.67 46.20
CA ASP A 722 48.35 21.99 46.23
C ASP A 722 48.71 23.46 45.90
N ILE A 723 47.84 24.38 46.36
CA ILE A 723 47.93 25.80 46.08
C ILE A 723 49.18 26.33 46.80
N LYS A 724 50.09 26.87 46.03
CA LYS A 724 51.35 27.52 46.49
C LYS A 724 51.48 28.88 45.84
N ASP A 725 52.20 29.79 46.51
CA ASP A 725 52.55 31.07 45.92
C ASP A 725 53.46 30.89 44.71
N SER A 726 53.20 31.68 43.64
CA SER A 726 54.04 31.63 42.46
C SER A 726 55.44 32.18 42.76
N THR A 727 56.42 31.44 42.31
CA THR A 727 57.85 31.86 42.39
C THR A 727 58.28 32.52 41.07
N VAL A 728 57.43 32.45 40.04
CA VAL A 728 57.74 32.96 38.72
C VAL A 728 57.15 34.40 38.58
N GLY A 729 58.02 35.35 38.49
CA GLY A 729 57.66 36.77 38.44
C GLY A 729 58.60 37.56 37.52
N LEU A 730 59.31 38.55 38.09
CA LEU A 730 60.14 39.51 37.35
C LEU A 730 61.26 38.87 36.48
N ALA A 731 61.84 37.77 36.98
CA ALA A 731 62.86 37.04 36.23
C ALA A 731 62.31 36.48 34.89
N PHE A 732 61.15 35.86 34.91
CA PHE A 732 60.54 35.33 33.70
C PHE A 732 60.09 36.46 32.74
N ILE A 733 59.55 37.57 33.26
CA ILE A 733 59.10 38.70 32.44
C ILE A 733 60.30 39.33 31.71
N ASN A 734 61.49 39.36 32.35
CA ASN A 734 62.73 39.86 31.75
C ASN A 734 63.30 38.91 30.68
N ASP A 735 62.98 37.63 30.71
CA ASP A 735 63.35 36.63 29.69
C ASP A 735 62.44 36.69 28.45
N LEU A 736 61.27 37.31 28.55
CA LEU A 736 60.36 37.48 27.40
C LEU A 736 60.79 38.67 26.53
N ARG A 737 60.75 38.48 25.22
CA ARG A 737 61.12 39.54 24.24
C ARG A 737 59.86 39.94 23.48
N PRO A 738 59.21 41.06 23.79
CA PRO A 738 58.16 41.63 22.98
C PRO A 738 58.71 42.08 21.62
N VAL A 739 58.02 41.77 20.56
CA VAL A 739 58.49 42.14 19.20
C VAL A 739 57.37 42.78 18.40
N THR A 740 57.75 43.54 17.40
CA THR A 740 56.90 44.03 16.32
C THR A 740 57.19 43.21 15.09
N PHE A 741 56.18 42.71 14.43
CA PHE A 741 56.34 41.85 13.26
C PHE A 741 55.24 42.09 12.21
N ASN A 742 55.48 41.65 10.99
CA ASN A 742 54.49 41.55 9.94
C ASN A 742 54.32 40.07 9.57
N TYR A 743 53.09 39.69 9.18
CA TYR A 743 52.86 38.34 8.67
C TYR A 743 53.48 38.17 7.29
N LYS A 744 54.05 36.98 7.04
CA LYS A 744 54.57 36.58 5.73
C LYS A 744 53.42 36.41 4.72
N ASN A 745 53.76 36.39 3.45
CA ASN A 745 52.82 36.01 2.43
C ASN A 745 52.52 34.51 2.58
N LYS A 746 51.34 34.05 2.12
CA LYS A 746 50.92 32.65 2.18
C LYS A 746 51.89 31.74 1.43
N GLY A 747 52.49 32.22 0.32
CA GLY A 747 53.49 31.47 -0.43
C GLY A 747 54.83 31.28 0.28
N ASP A 748 55.13 32.09 1.29
CA ASP A 748 56.36 32.03 2.10
C ASP A 748 56.20 31.23 3.40
N LEU A 749 55.02 30.62 3.63
CA LEU A 749 54.79 29.78 4.79
C LEU A 749 55.42 28.38 4.61
N PRO A 750 55.73 27.65 5.68
CA PRO A 750 56.06 26.24 5.56
C PRO A 750 54.92 25.48 4.87
N LYS A 751 55.26 24.51 4.00
CA LYS A 751 54.28 23.77 3.18
C LYS A 751 53.26 22.98 4.00
N ASN A 752 53.61 22.57 5.20
CA ASN A 752 52.76 21.84 6.14
C ASN A 752 51.82 22.74 6.95
N PHE A 753 51.98 24.06 6.84
CA PHE A 753 51.13 24.98 7.61
C PHE A 753 49.78 25.21 6.92
N LYS A 754 48.72 25.25 7.73
CA LYS A 754 47.40 25.65 7.25
C LYS A 754 47.43 27.07 6.74
N GLY A 755 47.01 27.26 5.51
CA GLY A 755 47.03 28.57 4.82
C GLY A 755 48.24 28.73 3.90
N TYR A 756 49.16 27.75 3.75
CA TYR A 756 50.13 27.75 2.67
C TYR A 756 49.41 27.67 1.32
N GLU A 757 49.79 28.59 0.44
CA GLU A 757 49.30 28.63 -0.95
C GLU A 757 50.54 28.89 -1.83
N GLU A 758 50.88 27.91 -2.67
CA GLU A 758 52.09 27.99 -3.50
C GLU A 758 52.09 29.25 -4.39
N SER A 759 53.16 30.03 -4.34
CA SER A 759 53.38 31.28 -5.10
C SER A 759 52.39 32.44 -4.75
N SER A 760 51.61 32.30 -3.68
CA SER A 760 50.69 33.36 -3.26
C SER A 760 51.44 34.53 -2.66
N THR A 761 51.10 35.75 -3.12
CA THR A 761 51.60 37.05 -2.57
C THR A 761 50.64 37.62 -1.53
N GLU A 762 49.53 36.96 -1.24
CA GLU A 762 48.58 37.38 -0.21
C GLU A 762 49.18 37.20 1.17
N VAL A 763 49.02 38.18 2.02
CA VAL A 763 49.52 38.14 3.40
C VAL A 763 48.67 37.15 4.22
N TYR A 764 49.30 36.31 5.02
CA TYR A 764 48.67 35.18 5.76
C TYR A 764 47.48 35.61 6.62
N LYS A 765 47.59 36.69 7.40
CA LYS A 765 46.46 37.15 8.24
C LYS A 765 46.09 38.62 7.94
N ASN A 766 46.98 39.54 8.13
CA ASN A 766 46.75 40.95 7.82
C ASN A 766 48.09 41.66 7.51
N SER A 767 48.01 42.77 6.75
CA SER A 767 49.19 43.52 6.29
C SER A 767 49.69 44.59 7.27
N LYS A 768 49.04 44.74 8.43
CA LYS A 768 49.46 45.74 9.43
C LYS A 768 50.52 45.14 10.34
N SER A 769 51.45 45.97 10.80
CA SER A 769 52.43 45.62 11.82
C SER A 769 51.70 45.18 13.11
N GLN A 770 52.15 44.11 13.69
CA GLN A 770 51.63 43.50 14.91
C GLN A 770 52.65 43.63 16.05
N HIS A 771 52.14 43.68 17.28
CA HIS A 771 52.92 43.51 18.49
C HIS A 771 52.60 42.18 19.14
N GLY A 772 53.59 41.46 19.68
CA GLY A 772 53.34 40.19 20.35
C GLY A 772 54.67 39.51 20.64
N PHE A 773 54.60 38.20 20.72
CA PHE A 773 55.77 37.32 21.04
C PHE A 773 56.00 36.29 19.94
N ILE A 774 57.25 35.82 19.84
CA ILE A 774 57.57 34.67 18.98
C ILE A 774 57.44 33.39 19.82
N ALA A 775 56.61 32.48 19.39
CA ALA A 775 56.25 31.27 20.15
C ALA A 775 57.50 30.42 20.58
N GLN A 776 58.50 30.31 19.71
CA GLN A 776 59.72 29.59 19.98
C GLN A 776 60.58 30.30 21.07
N GLU A 777 60.55 31.63 21.10
CA GLU A 777 61.27 32.40 22.13
C GLU A 777 60.54 32.35 23.47
N VAL A 778 59.21 32.34 23.45
CA VAL A 778 58.39 32.12 24.65
C VAL A 778 58.69 30.75 25.24
N LYS A 779 58.74 29.68 24.39
CA LYS A 779 59.10 28.34 24.83
C LYS A 779 60.48 28.31 25.48
N ALA A 780 61.46 28.94 24.84
CA ALA A 780 62.78 29.00 25.35
C ALA A 780 62.85 29.78 26.70
N ALA A 781 62.02 30.81 26.90
CA ALA A 781 61.91 31.46 28.20
C ALA A 781 61.29 30.58 29.25
N ILE A 782 60.18 29.87 28.94
CA ILE A 782 59.49 28.89 29.82
C ILE A 782 60.48 27.82 30.27
N ASP A 783 61.27 27.24 29.35
CA ASP A 783 62.18 26.14 29.63
C ASP A 783 63.31 26.52 30.62
N LYS A 784 63.62 27.78 30.83
CA LYS A 784 64.55 28.26 31.86
C LYS A 784 63.96 28.25 33.27
N HIS A 785 62.62 28.22 33.39
CA HIS A 785 61.93 28.33 34.67
C HIS A 785 61.27 26.99 35.02
N SER A 786 61.86 26.20 35.91
CA SER A 786 61.42 24.85 36.26
C SER A 786 59.97 24.77 36.73
N ASP A 787 59.50 25.81 37.39
CA ASP A 787 58.19 25.88 38.05
C ASP A 787 57.01 26.01 37.04
N ILE A 788 57.33 26.41 35.81
CA ILE A 788 56.35 26.55 34.74
C ILE A 788 56.68 25.78 33.46
N LYS A 789 57.76 25.03 33.48
CA LYS A 789 58.26 24.26 32.35
C LYS A 789 57.23 23.30 31.77
N ASP A 790 56.45 22.71 32.66
CA ASP A 790 55.41 21.72 32.28
C ASP A 790 54.03 22.35 32.50
N GLY A 791 53.23 22.52 31.44
CA GLY A 791 51.86 22.89 31.53
C GLY A 791 51.55 24.40 31.63
N PHE A 792 52.51 25.33 31.33
CA PHE A 792 52.21 26.76 31.26
C PHE A 792 51.52 27.12 29.94
N SER A 793 50.25 27.51 30.02
CA SER A 793 49.37 27.73 28.88
C SER A 793 49.69 28.95 28.01
N MET A 794 50.82 29.63 28.28
CA MET A 794 51.32 30.73 27.43
C MET A 794 51.88 30.19 26.09
N TRP A 795 52.28 28.93 26.04
CA TRP A 795 52.82 28.31 24.83
C TRP A 795 52.08 27.00 24.54
N ASP A 796 51.85 26.76 23.26
CA ASP A 796 51.09 25.60 22.75
C ASP A 796 51.64 25.17 21.39
N ASP A 797 51.86 23.85 21.21
CA ASP A 797 52.30 23.18 19.99
C ASP A 797 51.42 22.00 19.56
N ASP A 798 50.19 21.91 20.08
CA ASP A 798 49.24 20.85 19.79
C ASP A 798 48.65 20.88 18.38
N ASP A 799 49.09 21.83 17.57
CA ASP A 799 48.63 21.94 16.18
C ASP A 799 49.24 20.85 15.30
N PRO A 800 48.43 20.00 14.62
CA PRO A 800 48.94 18.90 13.78
C PRO A 800 49.86 19.34 12.64
N SER A 801 49.87 20.60 12.25
CA SER A 801 50.77 21.17 11.26
C SER A 801 52.10 21.62 11.87
N GLY A 802 52.25 21.52 13.19
CA GLY A 802 53.41 22.00 13.92
C GLY A 802 53.48 23.52 14.09
N GLN A 803 52.39 24.22 13.91
CA GLN A 803 52.30 25.65 14.21
C GLN A 803 52.23 25.86 15.72
N GLN A 804 53.14 26.67 16.24
CA GLN A 804 53.14 27.02 17.64
C GLN A 804 52.33 28.29 17.91
N ARG A 805 51.70 28.36 19.06
CA ARG A 805 50.84 29.46 19.48
C ARG A 805 51.30 30.05 20.81
N VAL A 806 50.93 31.31 21.03
CA VAL A 806 51.13 32.05 22.27
C VAL A 806 49.79 32.48 22.85
N GLY A 807 49.51 32.06 24.08
CA GLY A 807 48.35 32.50 24.88
C GLY A 807 48.77 33.68 25.77
N GLU A 808 48.74 34.88 25.23
CA GLU A 808 49.26 36.07 25.92
C GLU A 808 48.59 36.34 27.28
N ALA A 809 47.33 35.98 27.47
CA ALA A 809 46.65 36.16 28.74
C ALA A 809 47.25 35.34 29.92
N ALA A 810 47.95 34.27 29.63
CA ALA A 810 48.58 33.43 30.65
C ALA A 810 49.73 34.15 31.38
N VAL A 811 50.27 35.20 30.82
CA VAL A 811 51.32 36.01 31.45
C VAL A 811 50.80 36.90 32.57
N ILE A 812 49.48 37.20 32.66
CA ILE A 812 48.92 38.15 33.63
C ILE A 812 49.26 37.84 35.09
N PRO A 813 49.05 36.55 35.59
CA PRO A 813 49.44 36.23 36.98
C PRO A 813 50.92 36.42 37.24
N VAL A 814 51.78 36.15 36.26
CA VAL A 814 53.22 36.36 36.32
C VAL A 814 53.59 37.83 36.34
N LEU A 815 52.88 38.63 35.57
CA LEU A 815 53.02 40.11 35.59
C LEU A 815 52.64 40.69 36.96
N VAL A 816 51.53 40.19 37.57
CA VAL A 816 51.12 40.55 38.93
C VAL A 816 52.24 40.24 39.91
N LYS A 817 52.79 39.02 39.85
CA LYS A 817 53.92 38.63 40.68
C LYS A 817 55.16 39.49 40.42
N ALA A 818 55.50 39.75 39.19
CA ALA A 818 56.62 40.60 38.80
C ALA A 818 56.48 42.06 39.33
N VAL A 819 55.24 42.60 39.26
CA VAL A 819 54.95 43.93 39.85
C VAL A 819 55.07 43.94 41.36
N GLN A 820 54.59 42.86 42.04
CA GLN A 820 54.76 42.70 43.46
C GLN A 820 56.25 42.64 43.88
N GLU A 821 57.07 41.88 43.18
CA GLU A 821 58.52 41.79 43.36
C GLU A 821 59.20 43.15 43.11
N LEU A 822 58.85 43.81 42.01
CA LEU A 822 59.39 45.14 41.70
C LEU A 822 59.00 46.15 42.78
N SER A 823 57.72 46.12 43.23
CA SER A 823 57.20 46.98 44.33
C SER A 823 58.00 46.74 45.61
N ALA A 824 58.26 45.48 45.97
CA ALA A 824 59.06 45.16 47.14
C ALA A 824 60.50 45.68 47.02
N GLN A 825 61.15 45.52 45.86
CA GLN A 825 62.46 46.02 45.57
C GLN A 825 62.52 47.55 45.68
N VAL A 826 61.45 48.23 45.20
CA VAL A 826 61.32 49.73 45.28
C VAL A 826 61.18 50.10 46.75
N GLU A 827 60.38 49.41 47.55
CA GLU A 827 60.28 49.79 48.99
C GLU A 827 61.58 49.48 49.76
N GLU A 828 62.30 48.38 49.43
CA GLU A 828 63.63 48.07 49.98
C GLU A 828 64.61 49.15 49.58
N LEU A 829 64.62 49.55 48.34
CA LEU A 829 65.47 50.64 47.90
C LEU A 829 65.16 52.02 48.57
N LYS A 830 63.87 52.28 48.77
CA LYS A 830 63.44 53.43 49.55
C LYS A 830 63.89 53.38 51.02
N ALA A 831 63.76 52.18 51.63
CA ALA A 831 64.26 51.96 53.01
C ALA A 831 65.77 52.23 53.08
N GLN A 832 66.57 51.66 52.14
CA GLN A 832 68.01 51.88 52.07
C GLN A 832 68.38 53.38 51.89
N ILE A 833 67.69 54.07 50.99
CA ILE A 833 67.89 55.52 50.79
C ILE A 833 67.47 56.33 52.06
N THR A 834 66.53 55.85 52.85
CA THR A 834 66.09 56.46 54.08
C THR A 834 67.06 56.19 55.25
N GLU A 835 67.68 55.02 55.25
CA GLU A 835 68.80 54.67 56.20
C GLU A 835 70.08 55.40 55.88
N GLU A 836 70.35 55.73 54.60
CA GLU A 836 71.56 56.43 54.20
C GLU A 836 71.44 57.98 54.41
N LYS A 837 70.27 58.52 54.73
CA LYS A 837 70.04 59.92 55.06
C LYS A 837 69.98 60.13 56.55
#